data_c5d2fc57db898fd04d17950ba4b2f52e
#
_entry.id   c5d2fc57db898fd04d17950ba4b2f52e
#
_cell.length_a   1.000
_cell.length_b   1.000
_cell.length_c   1.000
_cell.angle_alpha   90.00
_cell.angle_beta   90.00
_cell.angle_gamma   90.00
#
_symmetry.space_group_name_H-M   'P 1'
#
loop_
_entity.id
_entity.type
_entity.pdbx_description
1 polymer ?
#
loop_
_entity_poly.entity_id
_entity_poly.type
_entity_poly.pdbx_seq_one_letter_code
_entity_poly.pdbx_strand_id
1 'polypeptide(L)'
;MRNGIYSFILRHSRRDQIFLVLLSVAALPSLYYSFELPKLIVNDALASNSAFPKPFLGVDLSQIQYLVTLCCAFLALVLINGAFKFFTSTYRYRIGDRLLRRLRYDLVECLLRFRLKEFRNQSSGQIVSMVTAETSSLGLFMSEALTVPTVAIGTLSTILLFIFLQDWKMGVAALSMYPLQMYLIPRIQNTINGLQRSEALEVRRISDNVGNIITNIAEIHGNDTARYELAKVSKRLQMIFDLRVNISTKRYIVNVLNQFFSQLTPFFFLLIGGYLVIRGDITLGSLVASLAAHKDMYPPWKDLIDYYQKAADARVKFEQLQDFFASDKLLPIEVIHATPQDNRPLGAELVISNAVVDEGDGIKPVDGASVRLELPVHAMFIASVGTTREELARLFVRQSTLTSGEISIGSIDLQMQPDSFIGRKMGYVGPNSILDAGSIKDALVYPLLRCPSRGNTNGDFAEEARLTGNSIHDPDSDWIDYEAAGCTRPDQLTPRLHRVLGACQLEEDIFELGMRRSIGSVAVDVKEKLLLARQMFLDDLAQANMNDAIEIYDESKFLEFATLEENIIFGTRRPTSDESCIVEHTRFLESTLSETNLEELFLDRGVKIASVMIEMFRDIDPKDDFFQSLSLVRVDELAGLEQSIRRIETGGYAVLAKEERARLVELPLQLISAKHSLGILDAAFRQAILRARRWYKLNVPASLRSTIDFFEVNNINRARSTRDNILFGKSSASNSDSTAKVDELLRGVIDRCGLTQFLIDLGMTYDIGVGGARLTVSQRQRLAVARCLLKKPDIVVLNEALTSVEPRYQGLILTALRAELSGRTLIMIEGIDRGAHGFQRIFDVVRGQISERALDHLSSQIKTTPQVEDDHDSTLGRTAELLSRIPLFSGIDRGRLKLLAFTSEPVSFNAGQVVFRQGDVGDRAFIILRGEVEVVLHGERADSVVARLGKHQVFGEMALLADQPRSTTIRAATDTDMLALRQDVFVRLVKENSGVAFGIVRLLIDRLGSTLRGVAKS
;
A
#
# COMPACT_ATOMS: atom_id res chain seq x y z
N MET A 1 26.60 -7.04 -18.24
CA MET A 1 26.97 -5.62 -18.03
C MET A 1 28.50 -5.35 -17.94
N ARG A 2 29.40 -6.33 -18.06
CA ARG A 2 30.87 -6.16 -17.81
C ARG A 2 31.61 -5.16 -18.70
N ASN A 3 31.06 -4.73 -19.82
CA ASN A 3 31.73 -3.85 -20.79
C ASN A 3 30.96 -2.54 -20.91
N GLY A 4 31.49 -1.41 -20.53
CA GLY A 4 30.91 -0.05 -20.52
C GLY A 4 29.68 0.27 -21.40
N ILE A 5 29.07 1.42 -21.19
CA ILE A 5 27.81 1.81 -21.80
C ILE A 5 27.78 1.72 -23.35
N TYR A 6 28.88 2.07 -24.04
CA TYR A 6 28.96 1.96 -25.51
C TYR A 6 28.92 0.50 -26.01
N SER A 7 29.53 -0.42 -25.24
CA SER A 7 29.46 -1.84 -25.57
C SER A 7 28.04 -2.38 -25.42
N PHE A 8 27.29 -1.91 -24.39
CA PHE A 8 25.89 -2.23 -24.22
C PHE A 8 25.04 -1.75 -25.40
N ILE A 9 25.20 -0.49 -25.82
CA ILE A 9 24.49 0.10 -26.95
C ILE A 9 24.76 -0.72 -28.24
N LEU A 10 26.04 -0.94 -28.58
CA LEU A 10 26.42 -1.65 -29.80
C LEU A 10 26.00 -3.13 -29.81
N ARG A 11 25.96 -3.77 -28.64
CA ARG A 11 25.52 -5.16 -28.52
C ARG A 11 24.04 -5.33 -28.85
N HIS A 12 23.19 -4.39 -28.44
CA HIS A 12 21.74 -4.54 -28.52
C HIS A 12 21.08 -3.73 -29.64
N SER A 13 21.80 -2.78 -30.29
CA SER A 13 21.22 -1.94 -31.35
C SER A 13 22.19 -1.69 -32.53
N ARG A 14 23.16 -2.58 -32.79
CA ARG A 14 24.19 -2.36 -33.80
C ARG A 14 23.65 -1.99 -35.16
N ARG A 15 22.63 -2.71 -35.66
CA ARG A 15 22.05 -2.46 -37.02
C ARG A 15 21.37 -1.09 -37.07
N ASP A 16 20.61 -0.77 -36.06
CA ASP A 16 19.89 0.51 -35.98
C ASP A 16 20.82 1.69 -35.86
N GLN A 17 21.92 1.56 -35.07
CA GLN A 17 22.94 2.62 -34.95
C GLN A 17 23.68 2.84 -36.28
N ILE A 18 24.02 1.78 -37.00
CA ILE A 18 24.65 1.91 -38.34
C ILE A 18 23.67 2.61 -39.28
N PHE A 19 22.40 2.24 -39.28
CA PHE A 19 21.36 2.89 -40.09
C PHE A 19 21.23 4.39 -39.78
N LEU A 20 21.21 4.76 -38.50
CA LEU A 20 21.18 6.18 -38.08
C LEU A 20 22.41 6.96 -38.54
N VAL A 21 23.61 6.37 -38.45
CA VAL A 21 24.85 7.00 -38.91
C VAL A 21 24.79 7.21 -40.43
N LEU A 22 24.38 6.19 -41.21
CA LEU A 22 24.23 6.30 -42.66
C LEU A 22 23.19 7.36 -43.05
N LEU A 23 22.06 7.41 -42.37
CA LEU A 23 21.02 8.41 -42.60
C LEU A 23 21.52 9.83 -42.30
N SER A 24 22.32 9.98 -41.20
CA SER A 24 22.93 11.25 -40.82
C SER A 24 23.97 11.72 -41.85
N VAL A 25 24.81 10.81 -42.38
CA VAL A 25 25.81 11.12 -43.42
C VAL A 25 25.13 11.47 -44.74
N ALA A 26 24.02 10.79 -45.09
CA ALA A 26 23.24 11.08 -46.30
C ALA A 26 22.63 12.48 -46.32
N ALA A 27 22.44 13.12 -45.15
CA ALA A 27 21.97 14.49 -45.06
C ALA A 27 23.04 15.58 -45.37
N LEU A 28 24.34 15.23 -45.25
CA LEU A 28 25.43 16.22 -45.38
C LEU A 28 25.53 16.88 -46.76
N PRO A 29 25.37 16.20 -47.90
CA PRO A 29 25.39 16.82 -49.21
C PRO A 29 24.32 17.91 -49.38
N SER A 30 23.10 17.64 -48.94
CA SER A 30 22.01 18.62 -49.01
C SER A 30 22.29 19.85 -48.15
N LEU A 31 22.98 19.69 -47.01
CA LEU A 31 23.46 20.78 -46.17
C LEU A 31 24.51 21.60 -46.87
N TYR A 32 25.51 20.98 -47.54
CA TYR A 32 26.55 21.70 -48.28
C TYR A 32 25.93 22.60 -49.35
N TYR A 33 25.07 22.06 -50.20
CA TYR A 33 24.41 22.84 -51.25
C TYR A 33 23.49 23.93 -50.71
N SER A 34 22.96 23.78 -49.48
CA SER A 34 22.18 24.86 -48.85
C SER A 34 23.03 26.11 -48.52
N PHE A 35 24.37 26.00 -48.37
CA PHE A 35 25.27 27.11 -48.25
C PHE A 35 25.79 27.67 -49.59
N GLU A 36 25.88 26.80 -50.64
CA GLU A 36 26.34 27.21 -51.94
C GLU A 36 25.28 28.03 -52.71
N LEU A 37 23.98 27.65 -52.61
CA LEU A 37 22.91 28.37 -53.31
C LEU A 37 22.79 29.89 -52.94
N PRO A 38 22.82 30.32 -51.70
CA PRO A 38 22.84 31.75 -51.35
C PRO A 38 24.00 32.49 -51.97
N LYS A 39 25.19 31.88 -52.04
CA LYS A 39 26.34 32.44 -52.73
C LYS A 39 26.07 32.67 -54.24
N LEU A 40 25.50 31.67 -54.94
CA LEU A 40 25.11 31.77 -56.33
C LEU A 40 24.02 32.82 -56.56
N ILE A 41 23.07 32.96 -55.63
CA ILE A 41 22.04 34.00 -55.70
C ILE A 41 22.69 35.38 -55.59
N VAL A 42 23.63 35.62 -54.70
CA VAL A 42 24.28 36.93 -54.50
C VAL A 42 25.23 37.25 -55.66
N ASN A 43 26.06 36.29 -56.04
CA ASN A 43 27.12 36.53 -57.03
C ASN A 43 26.62 36.53 -58.45
N ASP A 44 25.63 35.68 -58.81
CA ASP A 44 25.20 35.44 -60.15
C ASP A 44 23.82 36.04 -60.49
N ALA A 45 22.87 35.94 -59.58
CA ALA A 45 21.52 36.42 -59.87
C ALA A 45 21.32 37.91 -59.54
N LEU A 46 22.02 38.45 -58.47
CA LEU A 46 21.86 39.81 -57.98
C LEU A 46 22.96 40.74 -58.48
N ALA A 47 24.10 40.20 -58.96
CA ALA A 47 25.24 41.07 -59.47
C ALA A 47 24.88 41.76 -60.78
N SER A 48 25.09 43.04 -60.86
CA SER A 48 24.75 43.90 -62.03
C SER A 48 25.59 43.59 -63.29
N ASN A 49 26.68 42.84 -63.16
CA ASN A 49 27.57 42.49 -64.27
C ASN A 49 27.40 41.10 -64.86
N SER A 50 26.36 40.40 -64.51
CA SER A 50 26.11 39.04 -65.00
C SER A 50 25.43 39.04 -66.36
N ALA A 51 26.07 38.41 -67.39
CA ALA A 51 25.47 38.26 -68.73
C ALA A 51 24.34 37.22 -68.70
N PHE A 52 23.11 37.62 -68.97
CA PHE A 52 21.97 36.77 -69.13
C PHE A 52 21.51 36.68 -70.59
N PRO A 53 20.94 35.56 -71.07
CA PRO A 53 20.49 34.36 -70.35
C PRO A 53 21.64 33.40 -70.01
N LYS A 54 21.56 32.80 -68.77
CA LYS A 54 22.42 31.72 -68.29
C LYS A 54 21.77 30.33 -68.42
N PRO A 55 22.52 29.32 -68.92
CA PRO A 55 21.99 27.93 -68.94
C PRO A 55 21.95 27.35 -67.53
N PHE A 56 20.79 26.85 -67.15
CA PHE A 56 20.62 26.07 -65.91
C PHE A 56 19.88 24.77 -66.24
N LEU A 57 20.56 23.62 -66.07
CA LEU A 57 20.05 22.26 -66.43
C LEU A 57 19.59 22.19 -67.89
N GLY A 58 20.26 22.89 -68.81
CA GLY A 58 19.97 22.86 -70.25
C GLY A 58 18.86 23.81 -70.73
N VAL A 59 18.37 24.70 -69.91
CA VAL A 59 17.39 25.74 -70.22
C VAL A 59 17.99 27.09 -69.94
N ASP A 60 17.92 27.99 -70.98
CA ASP A 60 18.37 29.37 -70.88
C ASP A 60 17.36 30.23 -70.10
N LEU A 61 17.77 30.73 -68.94
CA LEU A 61 16.91 31.47 -68.01
C LEU A 61 17.22 32.96 -68.00
N SER A 62 16.20 33.78 -67.99
CA SER A 62 16.31 35.22 -67.70
C SER A 62 16.73 35.43 -66.24
N GLN A 63 17.24 36.64 -65.89
CA GLN A 63 17.74 36.94 -64.56
C GLN A 63 16.71 36.65 -63.45
N ILE A 64 15.43 37.06 -63.65
CA ILE A 64 14.35 36.82 -62.69
C ILE A 64 14.00 35.31 -62.57
N GLN A 65 13.93 34.63 -63.72
CA GLN A 65 13.69 33.17 -63.72
C GLN A 65 14.79 32.37 -63.03
N TYR A 66 16.06 32.78 -63.27
CA TYR A 66 17.22 32.18 -62.60
C TYR A 66 17.18 32.40 -61.08
N LEU A 67 16.86 33.63 -60.64
CA LEU A 67 16.68 33.92 -59.21
C LEU A 67 15.58 33.08 -58.59
N VAL A 68 14.41 33.04 -59.22
CA VAL A 68 13.28 32.24 -58.70
C VAL A 68 13.62 30.76 -58.64
N THR A 69 14.29 30.21 -59.63
CA THR A 69 14.72 28.81 -59.68
C THR A 69 15.69 28.47 -58.58
N LEU A 70 16.69 29.33 -58.31
CA LEU A 70 17.63 29.17 -57.18
C LEU A 70 16.92 29.24 -55.80
N CYS A 71 15.98 30.18 -55.67
CA CYS A 71 15.19 30.29 -54.43
C CYS A 71 14.30 29.07 -54.20
N CYS A 72 13.67 28.56 -55.27
CA CYS A 72 12.87 27.30 -55.18
C CYS A 72 13.79 26.08 -54.84
N ALA A 73 14.98 26.02 -55.47
CA ALA A 73 15.95 24.97 -55.16
C ALA A 73 16.43 25.06 -53.68
N PHE A 74 16.68 26.25 -53.15
CA PHE A 74 17.01 26.47 -51.75
C PHE A 74 15.87 26.01 -50.83
N LEU A 75 14.63 26.41 -51.13
CA LEU A 75 13.47 25.95 -50.37
C LEU A 75 13.34 24.41 -50.35
N ALA A 76 13.53 23.80 -51.54
CA ALA A 76 13.51 22.31 -51.63
C ALA A 76 14.59 21.65 -50.76
N LEU A 77 15.82 22.19 -50.72
CA LEU A 77 16.90 21.68 -49.85
C LEU A 77 16.57 21.89 -48.37
N VAL A 78 15.96 22.97 -47.98
CA VAL A 78 15.52 23.23 -46.60
C VAL A 78 14.48 22.19 -46.18
N LEU A 79 13.51 21.90 -47.05
CA LEU A 79 12.51 20.85 -46.79
C LEU A 79 13.13 19.44 -46.68
N ILE A 80 14.06 19.10 -47.56
CA ILE A 80 14.82 17.83 -47.51
C ILE A 80 15.60 17.71 -46.21
N ASN A 81 16.35 18.77 -45.81
CA ASN A 81 17.06 18.78 -44.53
C ASN A 81 16.12 18.64 -43.35
N GLY A 82 14.97 19.32 -43.39
CA GLY A 82 13.89 19.16 -42.38
C GLY A 82 13.39 17.73 -42.28
N ALA A 83 13.16 17.07 -43.42
CA ALA A 83 12.73 15.66 -43.47
C ALA A 83 13.80 14.72 -42.90
N PHE A 84 15.07 14.88 -43.28
CA PHE A 84 16.18 14.09 -42.69
C PHE A 84 16.23 14.27 -41.16
N LYS A 85 16.14 15.50 -40.68
CA LYS A 85 16.18 15.82 -39.27
C LYS A 85 14.99 15.18 -38.53
N PHE A 86 13.79 15.21 -39.10
CA PHE A 86 12.60 14.60 -38.54
C PHE A 86 12.74 13.07 -38.42
N PHE A 87 13.10 12.41 -39.52
CA PHE A 87 13.26 10.94 -39.53
C PHE A 87 14.38 10.48 -38.58
N THR A 88 15.54 11.15 -38.61
CA THR A 88 16.67 10.83 -37.73
C THR A 88 16.28 11.01 -36.25
N SER A 89 15.59 12.10 -35.91
CA SER A 89 15.20 12.37 -34.50
C SER A 89 14.14 11.37 -34.01
N THR A 90 13.12 11.06 -34.82
CA THR A 90 12.07 10.11 -34.44
C THR A 90 12.61 8.68 -34.30
N TYR A 91 13.46 8.25 -35.23
CA TYR A 91 14.04 6.90 -35.18
C TYR A 91 15.03 6.75 -34.02
N ARG A 92 15.85 7.77 -33.78
CA ARG A 92 16.77 7.86 -32.63
C ARG A 92 16.05 7.70 -31.30
N TYR A 93 14.94 8.43 -31.10
CA TYR A 93 14.15 8.36 -29.89
C TYR A 93 13.60 6.93 -29.64
N ARG A 94 13.04 6.30 -30.69
CA ARG A 94 12.53 4.93 -30.60
C ARG A 94 13.61 3.92 -30.16
N ILE A 95 14.82 4.02 -30.70
CA ILE A 95 15.94 3.15 -30.31
C ILE A 95 16.33 3.38 -28.87
N GLY A 96 16.43 4.66 -28.46
CA GLY A 96 16.77 5.00 -27.07
C GLY A 96 15.80 4.43 -26.06
N ASP A 97 14.50 4.51 -26.33
CA ASP A 97 13.46 3.96 -25.48
C ASP A 97 13.51 2.42 -25.43
N ARG A 98 13.76 1.75 -26.56
CA ARG A 98 13.98 0.28 -26.60
C ARG A 98 15.17 -0.13 -25.75
N LEU A 99 16.29 0.57 -25.85
CA LEU A 99 17.48 0.30 -25.02
C LEU A 99 17.22 0.55 -23.54
N LEU A 100 16.45 1.58 -23.20
CA LEU A 100 16.05 1.88 -21.83
C LEU A 100 15.14 0.76 -21.26
N ARG A 101 14.16 0.32 -22.04
CA ARG A 101 13.30 -0.82 -21.67
C ARG A 101 14.13 -2.08 -21.43
N ARG A 102 15.10 -2.36 -22.30
CA ARG A 102 16.04 -3.49 -22.13
C ARG A 102 16.86 -3.35 -20.86
N LEU A 103 17.45 -2.19 -20.63
CA LEU A 103 18.29 -1.97 -19.44
C LEU A 103 17.47 -2.17 -18.14
N ARG A 104 16.28 -1.60 -18.08
CA ARG A 104 15.39 -1.77 -16.91
C ARG A 104 15.02 -3.24 -16.68
N TYR A 105 14.71 -3.95 -17.75
CA TYR A 105 14.42 -5.38 -17.67
C TYR A 105 15.61 -6.17 -17.14
N ASP A 106 16.81 -5.96 -17.69
CA ASP A 106 18.04 -6.61 -17.23
C ASP A 106 18.35 -6.30 -15.76
N LEU A 107 18.09 -5.05 -15.30
CA LEU A 107 18.26 -4.67 -13.90
C LEU A 107 17.26 -5.36 -12.98
N VAL A 108 15.98 -5.47 -13.36
CA VAL A 108 14.98 -6.23 -12.60
C VAL A 108 15.31 -7.72 -12.57
N GLU A 109 15.80 -8.30 -13.68
CA GLU A 109 16.30 -9.67 -13.72
C GLU A 109 17.48 -9.87 -12.74
N CYS A 110 18.41 -8.90 -12.68
CA CYS A 110 19.49 -8.93 -11.69
C CYS A 110 18.96 -8.84 -10.25
N LEU A 111 17.95 -8.00 -9.97
CA LEU A 111 17.31 -7.92 -8.66
C LEU A 111 16.71 -9.25 -8.21
N LEU A 112 16.03 -9.95 -9.11
CA LEU A 112 15.48 -11.28 -8.84
C LEU A 112 16.56 -12.33 -8.52
N ARG A 113 17.80 -12.06 -8.94
CA ARG A 113 18.97 -12.92 -8.70
C ARG A 113 19.80 -12.51 -7.49
N PHE A 114 19.45 -11.44 -6.78
CA PHE A 114 20.18 -11.04 -5.58
C PHE A 114 20.03 -12.08 -4.48
N ARG A 115 21.13 -12.29 -3.73
CA ARG A 115 21.07 -13.06 -2.48
C ARG A 115 20.33 -12.27 -1.42
N LEU A 116 19.61 -12.95 -0.54
CA LEU A 116 18.78 -12.28 0.49
C LEU A 116 19.62 -11.36 1.41
N LYS A 117 20.88 -11.71 1.67
CA LYS A 117 21.83 -10.90 2.45
C LYS A 117 22.05 -9.50 1.85
N GLU A 118 22.05 -9.39 0.53
CA GLU A 118 22.27 -8.09 -0.14
C GLU A 118 21.12 -7.11 0.07
N PHE A 119 19.88 -7.59 0.19
CA PHE A 119 18.72 -6.73 0.48
C PHE A 119 18.71 -6.18 1.90
N ARG A 120 19.32 -6.87 2.86
CA ARG A 120 19.40 -6.37 4.26
C ARG A 120 20.26 -5.11 4.38
N ASN A 121 21.26 -4.96 3.52
CA ASN A 121 22.23 -3.87 3.55
C ASN A 121 21.85 -2.69 2.65
N GLN A 122 20.74 -2.77 1.92
CA GLN A 122 20.35 -1.79 0.91
C GLN A 122 18.95 -1.23 1.20
N SER A 123 18.80 0.08 1.01
CA SER A 123 17.50 0.73 1.09
C SER A 123 16.66 0.43 -0.16
N SER A 124 15.39 0.05 0.03
CA SER A 124 14.45 -0.18 -1.07
C SER A 124 14.26 1.06 -1.93
N GLY A 125 14.23 2.26 -1.32
CA GLY A 125 14.14 3.53 -2.02
C GLY A 125 15.32 3.79 -2.96
N GLN A 126 16.54 3.41 -2.56
CA GLN A 126 17.73 3.52 -3.39
C GLN A 126 17.64 2.61 -4.62
N ILE A 127 17.22 1.36 -4.44
CA ILE A 127 17.05 0.39 -5.54
C ILE A 127 16.00 0.89 -6.53
N VAL A 128 14.84 1.34 -6.05
CA VAL A 128 13.78 1.88 -6.89
C VAL A 128 14.27 3.10 -7.67
N SER A 129 14.98 4.04 -7.03
CA SER A 129 15.56 5.22 -7.69
C SER A 129 16.55 4.84 -8.79
N MET A 130 17.42 3.85 -8.53
CA MET A 130 18.39 3.37 -9.52
C MET A 130 17.70 2.78 -10.76
N VAL A 131 16.68 1.95 -10.59
CA VAL A 131 15.99 1.28 -11.70
C VAL A 131 15.09 2.25 -12.48
N THR A 132 14.51 3.26 -11.85
CA THR A 132 13.52 4.15 -12.47
C THR A 132 14.11 5.50 -12.88
N ALA A 133 14.54 6.32 -11.92
CA ALA A 133 14.94 7.70 -12.15
C ALA A 133 16.32 7.81 -12.82
N GLU A 134 17.33 7.07 -12.31
CA GLU A 134 18.69 7.16 -12.81
C GLU A 134 18.82 6.57 -14.22
N THR A 135 18.11 5.47 -14.50
CA THR A 135 18.10 4.86 -15.85
C THR A 135 17.46 5.77 -16.90
N SER A 136 16.51 6.66 -16.53
CA SER A 136 15.84 7.54 -17.49
C SER A 136 16.83 8.47 -18.20
N SER A 137 17.82 9.03 -17.46
CA SER A 137 18.89 9.85 -18.04
C SER A 137 19.83 9.05 -18.94
N LEU A 138 20.04 7.76 -18.64
CA LEU A 138 20.82 6.84 -19.49
C LEU A 138 20.10 6.54 -20.81
N GLY A 139 18.78 6.34 -20.79
CA GLY A 139 17.99 6.12 -22.00
C GLY A 139 18.09 7.27 -23.01
N LEU A 140 18.05 8.53 -22.51
CA LEU A 140 18.23 9.69 -23.35
C LEU A 140 19.65 9.70 -23.98
N PHE A 141 20.69 9.48 -23.16
CA PHE A 141 22.05 9.37 -23.68
C PHE A 141 22.24 8.23 -24.68
N MET A 142 21.68 7.05 -24.43
CA MET A 142 21.75 5.89 -25.33
C MET A 142 21.17 6.20 -26.71
N SER A 143 20.14 7.06 -26.79
CA SER A 143 19.58 7.52 -28.06
C SER A 143 20.55 8.44 -28.81
N GLU A 144 21.35 9.23 -28.10
CA GLU A 144 22.22 10.27 -28.64
C GLU A 144 23.66 9.78 -28.90
N ALA A 145 24.06 8.66 -28.32
CA ALA A 145 25.42 8.21 -28.15
C ALA A 145 26.30 8.18 -29.42
N LEU A 146 25.76 7.76 -30.57
CA LEU A 146 26.47 7.75 -31.87
C LEU A 146 25.91 8.81 -32.82
N THR A 147 24.63 9.13 -32.74
CA THR A 147 23.96 10.01 -33.70
C THR A 147 24.38 11.46 -33.51
N VAL A 148 24.40 11.98 -32.27
CA VAL A 148 24.77 13.39 -32.01
C VAL A 148 26.21 13.70 -32.43
N PRO A 149 27.24 12.90 -32.04
CA PRO A 149 28.58 13.18 -32.51
C PRO A 149 28.72 13.06 -34.04
N THR A 150 28.06 12.09 -34.67
CA THR A 150 28.10 11.93 -36.12
C THR A 150 27.48 13.14 -36.83
N VAL A 151 26.30 13.57 -36.44
CA VAL A 151 25.61 14.73 -37.02
C VAL A 151 26.42 16.01 -36.77
N ALA A 152 26.85 16.24 -35.54
CA ALA A 152 27.55 17.45 -35.16
C ALA A 152 28.94 17.55 -35.82
N ILE A 153 29.74 16.47 -35.81
CA ILE A 153 31.04 16.43 -36.50
C ILE A 153 30.84 16.55 -38.03
N GLY A 154 29.85 15.83 -38.59
CA GLY A 154 29.55 15.91 -40.01
C GLY A 154 29.14 17.31 -40.45
N THR A 155 28.24 17.95 -39.70
CA THR A 155 27.81 19.34 -39.96
C THR A 155 28.98 20.31 -39.86
N LEU A 156 29.79 20.26 -38.75
CA LEU A 156 30.96 21.09 -38.59
C LEU A 156 31.97 20.90 -39.72
N SER A 157 32.26 19.65 -40.09
CA SER A 157 33.18 19.33 -41.17
C SER A 157 32.65 19.88 -42.51
N THR A 158 31.38 19.77 -42.82
CA THR A 158 30.73 20.28 -44.01
C THR A 158 30.84 21.82 -44.07
N ILE A 159 30.54 22.51 -42.97
CA ILE A 159 30.63 23.99 -42.88
C ILE A 159 32.08 24.44 -43.02
N LEU A 160 33.01 23.78 -42.33
CA LEU A 160 34.45 24.09 -42.44
C LEU A 160 34.97 23.86 -43.87
N LEU A 161 34.62 22.72 -44.46
CA LEU A 161 34.98 22.45 -45.85
C LEU A 161 34.46 23.54 -46.79
N PHE A 162 33.21 23.97 -46.63
CA PHE A 162 32.63 25.06 -47.38
C PHE A 162 33.42 26.36 -47.21
N ILE A 163 33.79 26.77 -45.98
CA ILE A 163 34.56 27.99 -45.69
C ILE A 163 35.97 27.88 -46.23
N PHE A 164 36.67 26.75 -46.08
CA PHE A 164 38.02 26.54 -46.61
C PHE A 164 38.08 26.55 -48.14
N LEU A 165 37.04 26.07 -48.80
CA LEU A 165 36.90 26.11 -50.27
C LEU A 165 36.65 27.53 -50.78
N GLN A 166 36.16 28.48 -49.94
CA GLN A 166 36.07 29.89 -50.31
C GLN A 166 37.42 30.59 -50.22
N ASP A 167 38.10 30.44 -49.08
CA ASP A 167 39.48 30.93 -48.87
C ASP A 167 40.07 30.26 -47.62
N TRP A 168 41.32 29.77 -47.72
CA TRP A 168 41.96 29.08 -46.61
C TRP A 168 42.22 29.95 -45.40
N LYS A 169 42.47 31.31 -45.59
CA LYS A 169 42.67 32.25 -44.50
C LYS A 169 41.42 32.44 -43.70
N MET A 170 40.24 32.44 -44.35
CA MET A 170 38.94 32.49 -43.69
C MET A 170 38.69 31.20 -42.91
N GLY A 171 39.07 30.03 -43.43
CA GLY A 171 39.02 28.75 -42.73
C GLY A 171 39.84 28.71 -41.43
N VAL A 172 41.08 29.23 -41.50
CA VAL A 172 41.94 29.35 -40.33
C VAL A 172 41.35 30.33 -39.31
N ALA A 173 40.80 31.48 -39.72
CA ALA A 173 40.10 32.41 -38.84
C ALA A 173 38.91 31.75 -38.13
N ALA A 174 38.14 30.93 -38.86
CA ALA A 174 37.01 30.17 -38.30
C ALA A 174 37.43 29.20 -37.17
N LEU A 175 38.60 28.56 -37.33
CA LEU A 175 39.12 27.58 -36.37
C LEU A 175 39.85 28.19 -35.17
N SER A 176 40.27 29.46 -35.25
CA SER A 176 41.23 30.09 -34.29
C SER A 176 40.78 30.03 -32.82
N MET A 177 39.47 30.07 -32.53
CA MET A 177 38.94 30.11 -31.16
C MET A 177 38.65 28.72 -30.57
N TYR A 178 38.51 27.68 -31.38
CA TYR A 178 38.13 26.35 -30.90
C TYR A 178 39.21 25.70 -30.02
N PRO A 179 40.52 25.78 -30.26
CA PRO A 179 41.53 25.23 -29.38
C PRO A 179 41.47 25.79 -27.96
N LEU A 180 41.20 27.09 -27.82
CA LEU A 180 41.08 27.75 -26.53
C LEU A 180 39.84 27.29 -25.78
N GLN A 181 38.70 27.12 -26.48
CA GLN A 181 37.47 26.55 -25.90
C GLN A 181 37.69 25.10 -25.47
N MET A 182 38.37 24.30 -26.26
CA MET A 182 38.68 22.90 -26.00
C MET A 182 39.56 22.69 -24.74
N TYR A 183 40.36 23.69 -24.41
CA TYR A 183 41.19 23.68 -23.20
C TYR A 183 40.43 24.15 -21.96
N LEU A 184 39.66 25.24 -22.06
CA LEU A 184 39.07 25.93 -20.91
C LEU A 184 37.78 25.23 -20.41
N ILE A 185 36.88 24.85 -21.35
CA ILE A 185 35.57 24.31 -21.02
C ILE A 185 35.64 22.99 -20.24
N PRO A 186 36.44 21.96 -20.63
CA PRO A 186 36.52 20.71 -19.90
C PRO A 186 37.01 20.86 -18.45
N ARG A 187 37.88 21.82 -18.16
CA ARG A 187 38.36 22.11 -16.80
C ARG A 187 37.22 22.52 -15.87
N ILE A 188 36.39 23.46 -16.34
CA ILE A 188 35.23 23.94 -15.58
C ILE A 188 34.21 22.78 -15.44
N GLN A 189 34.03 22.01 -16.53
CA GLN A 189 33.11 20.88 -16.58
C GLN A 189 33.47 19.78 -15.58
N ASN A 190 34.75 19.44 -15.42
CA ASN A 190 35.16 18.45 -14.42
C ASN A 190 34.79 18.86 -13.01
N THR A 191 34.82 20.15 -12.69
CA THR A 191 34.34 20.66 -11.40
C THR A 191 32.82 20.52 -11.26
N ILE A 192 32.07 20.84 -12.33
CA ILE A 192 30.61 20.65 -12.37
C ILE A 192 30.25 19.19 -12.13
N ASN A 193 30.94 18.26 -12.80
CA ASN A 193 30.71 16.82 -12.64
C ASN A 193 30.94 16.33 -11.20
N GLY A 194 31.97 16.85 -10.51
CA GLY A 194 32.21 16.56 -9.11
C GLY A 194 31.07 17.02 -8.20
N LEU A 195 30.54 18.23 -8.42
CA LEU A 195 29.43 18.79 -7.67
C LEU A 195 28.11 18.02 -7.95
N GLN A 196 27.87 17.60 -9.19
CA GLN A 196 26.71 16.78 -9.56
C GLN A 196 26.71 15.42 -8.87
N ARG A 197 27.88 14.78 -8.71
CA ARG A 197 28.00 13.53 -7.92
C ARG A 197 27.58 13.74 -6.46
N SER A 198 28.03 14.84 -5.85
CA SER A 198 27.67 15.19 -4.48
C SER A 198 26.18 15.49 -4.34
N GLU A 199 25.57 16.20 -5.31
CA GLU A 199 24.14 16.44 -5.35
C GLU A 199 23.34 15.12 -5.43
N ALA A 200 23.71 14.21 -6.31
CA ALA A 200 23.05 12.92 -6.47
C ALA A 200 23.07 12.11 -5.16
N LEU A 201 24.18 12.11 -4.42
CA LEU A 201 24.28 11.46 -3.11
C LEU A 201 23.33 12.07 -2.08
N GLU A 202 23.23 13.42 -2.02
CA GLU A 202 22.31 14.06 -1.05
C GLU A 202 20.83 13.83 -1.42
N VAL A 203 20.49 13.79 -2.71
CA VAL A 203 19.15 13.45 -3.18
C VAL A 203 18.77 12.03 -2.77
N ARG A 204 19.68 11.04 -2.90
CA ARG A 204 19.46 9.67 -2.41
C ARG A 204 19.20 9.65 -0.91
N ARG A 205 20.01 10.39 -0.12
CA ARG A 205 19.84 10.48 1.34
C ARG A 205 18.50 11.10 1.74
N ILE A 206 17.93 12.02 0.95
CA ILE A 206 16.57 12.52 1.19
C ILE A 206 15.55 11.42 0.91
N SER A 207 15.70 10.72 -0.20
CA SER A 207 14.78 9.59 -0.52
C SER A 207 14.77 8.53 0.58
N ASP A 208 15.94 8.19 1.14
CA ASP A 208 16.06 7.28 2.28
C ASP A 208 15.37 7.83 3.54
N ASN A 209 15.57 9.14 3.83
CA ASN A 209 14.91 9.76 4.99
C ASN A 209 13.39 9.76 4.84
N VAL A 210 12.86 10.08 3.66
CA VAL A 210 11.41 10.04 3.38
C VAL A 210 10.88 8.61 3.50
N GLY A 211 11.61 7.63 2.98
CA GLY A 211 11.27 6.22 3.15
C GLY A 211 11.19 5.79 4.62
N ASN A 212 12.16 6.24 5.44
CA ASN A 212 12.17 5.98 6.87
C ASN A 212 11.00 6.68 7.60
N ILE A 213 10.65 7.92 7.22
CA ILE A 213 9.50 8.63 7.79
C ILE A 213 8.21 7.86 7.49
N ILE A 214 8.00 7.40 6.26
CA ILE A 214 6.82 6.62 5.87
C ILE A 214 6.73 5.31 6.66
N THR A 215 7.86 4.61 6.79
CA THR A 215 7.90 3.32 7.50
C THR A 215 7.64 3.48 8.99
N ASN A 216 8.14 4.57 9.59
CA ASN A 216 8.09 4.80 11.04
C ASN A 216 7.06 5.87 11.44
N ILE A 217 6.06 6.14 10.61
CA ILE A 217 5.11 7.24 10.83
C ILE A 217 4.37 7.11 12.19
N ALA A 218 4.03 5.90 12.59
CA ALA A 218 3.38 5.62 13.87
C ALA A 218 4.28 6.00 15.07
N GLU A 219 5.59 5.68 15.00
CA GLU A 219 6.57 6.05 16.02
C GLU A 219 6.78 7.57 16.09
N ILE A 220 6.83 8.24 14.93
CA ILE A 220 6.97 9.70 14.83
C ILE A 220 5.78 10.39 15.52
N HIS A 221 4.56 9.93 15.25
CA HIS A 221 3.35 10.44 15.90
C HIS A 221 3.30 10.09 17.39
N GLY A 222 3.64 8.85 17.75
CA GLY A 222 3.64 8.39 19.15
C GLY A 222 4.64 9.11 20.04
N ASN A 223 5.76 9.61 19.47
CA ASN A 223 6.81 10.31 20.22
C ASN A 223 6.86 11.83 19.97
N ASP A 224 5.91 12.42 19.20
CA ASP A 224 5.85 13.85 18.83
C ASP A 224 7.18 14.38 18.22
N THR A 225 7.85 13.56 17.40
CA THR A 225 9.15 13.92 16.80
C THR A 225 9.06 14.54 15.39
N ALA A 226 7.86 14.88 14.92
CA ALA A 226 7.61 15.40 13.58
C ALA A 226 8.45 16.67 13.28
N ARG A 227 8.57 17.58 14.24
CA ARG A 227 9.38 18.80 14.10
C ARG A 227 10.87 18.51 13.91
N TYR A 228 11.39 17.48 14.59
CA TYR A 228 12.77 17.06 14.44
C TYR A 228 13.04 16.47 13.05
N GLU A 229 12.15 15.62 12.55
CA GLU A 229 12.29 15.05 11.20
C GLU A 229 12.19 16.14 10.12
N LEU A 230 11.29 17.13 10.27
CA LEU A 230 11.21 18.27 9.37
C LEU A 230 12.52 19.10 9.38
N ALA A 231 13.12 19.34 10.54
CA ALA A 231 14.40 20.05 10.66
C ALA A 231 15.54 19.28 9.95
N LYS A 232 15.57 17.95 10.12
CA LYS A 232 16.55 17.06 9.46
C LYS A 232 16.43 17.09 7.93
N VAL A 233 15.20 17.04 7.39
CA VAL A 233 14.93 17.17 5.96
C VAL A 233 15.33 18.58 5.47
N SER A 234 14.95 19.65 6.18
CA SER A 234 15.27 21.03 5.84
C SER A 234 16.77 21.25 5.72
N LYS A 235 17.58 20.72 6.65
CA LYS A 235 19.05 20.82 6.57
C LYS A 235 19.61 20.18 5.30
N ARG A 236 19.07 19.02 4.89
CA ARG A 236 19.52 18.36 3.64
C ARG A 236 19.07 19.12 2.39
N LEU A 237 17.86 19.67 2.40
CA LEU A 237 17.37 20.51 1.30
C LEU A 237 18.25 21.76 1.11
N GLN A 238 18.73 22.36 2.21
CA GLN A 238 19.70 23.45 2.15
C GLN A 238 21.02 23.02 1.47
N MET A 239 21.56 21.85 1.85
CA MET A 239 22.80 21.34 1.21
C MET A 239 22.61 21.13 -0.30
N ILE A 240 21.46 20.59 -0.73
CA ILE A 240 21.17 20.44 -2.16
C ILE A 240 21.02 21.78 -2.85
N PHE A 241 20.37 22.74 -2.22
CA PHE A 241 20.25 24.10 -2.75
C PHE A 241 21.62 24.72 -3.00
N ASP A 242 22.54 24.67 -2.02
CA ASP A 242 23.88 25.23 -2.15
C ASP A 242 24.68 24.56 -3.28
N LEU A 243 24.57 23.23 -3.42
CA LEU A 243 25.20 22.50 -4.52
C LEU A 243 24.61 22.90 -5.87
N ARG A 244 23.30 23.05 -6.00
CA ARG A 244 22.62 23.45 -7.24
C ARG A 244 22.97 24.87 -7.65
N VAL A 245 23.03 25.79 -6.71
CA VAL A 245 23.47 27.17 -6.97
C VAL A 245 24.90 27.18 -7.51
N ASN A 246 25.82 26.44 -6.88
CA ASN A 246 27.19 26.33 -7.32
C ASN A 246 27.33 25.71 -8.73
N ILE A 247 26.58 24.64 -9.02
CA ILE A 247 26.54 24.01 -10.35
C ILE A 247 26.02 24.99 -11.38
N SER A 248 24.90 25.68 -11.10
CA SER A 248 24.28 26.64 -12.01
C SER A 248 25.19 27.80 -12.29
N THR A 249 25.84 28.36 -11.28
CA THR A 249 26.80 29.46 -11.43
C THR A 249 27.95 29.07 -12.37
N LYS A 250 28.54 27.88 -12.17
CA LYS A 250 29.60 27.38 -13.05
C LYS A 250 29.12 27.11 -14.47
N ARG A 251 27.90 26.60 -14.65
CA ARG A 251 27.28 26.39 -15.95
C ARG A 251 27.02 27.71 -16.69
N TYR A 252 26.55 28.74 -15.97
CA TYR A 252 26.40 30.07 -16.57
C TYR A 252 27.76 30.68 -17.02
N ILE A 253 28.84 30.48 -16.26
CA ILE A 253 30.17 30.89 -16.68
C ILE A 253 30.57 30.23 -18.02
N VAL A 254 30.33 28.92 -18.16
CA VAL A 254 30.57 28.17 -19.40
C VAL A 254 29.73 28.75 -20.55
N ASN A 255 28.44 29.03 -20.31
CA ASN A 255 27.56 29.61 -21.33
C ASN A 255 28.02 31.02 -21.78
N VAL A 256 28.40 31.89 -20.83
CA VAL A 256 28.90 33.23 -21.12
C VAL A 256 30.20 33.16 -21.94
N LEU A 257 31.13 32.27 -21.55
CA LEU A 257 32.38 32.06 -22.31
C LEU A 257 32.08 31.56 -23.72
N ASN A 258 31.21 30.61 -23.88
CA ASN A 258 30.81 30.12 -25.21
C ASN A 258 30.18 31.23 -26.07
N GLN A 259 29.28 32.03 -25.51
CA GLN A 259 28.66 33.14 -26.21
C GLN A 259 29.69 34.21 -26.60
N PHE A 260 30.62 34.52 -25.71
CA PHE A 260 31.71 35.45 -25.99
C PHE A 260 32.57 34.98 -27.18
N PHE A 261 33.04 33.73 -27.15
CA PHE A 261 33.85 33.19 -28.24
C PHE A 261 33.06 33.08 -29.54
N SER A 262 31.76 32.79 -29.53
CA SER A 262 30.94 32.75 -30.73
C SER A 262 30.79 34.11 -31.40
N GLN A 263 30.80 35.19 -30.64
CA GLN A 263 30.71 36.54 -31.17
C GLN A 263 32.09 37.13 -31.58
N LEU A 264 33.17 36.63 -31.02
CA LEU A 264 34.53 37.09 -31.35
C LEU A 264 34.95 36.63 -32.76
N THR A 265 34.48 35.47 -33.21
CA THR A 265 34.83 34.98 -34.57
C THR A 265 34.24 35.83 -35.70
N PRO A 266 32.96 36.26 -35.71
CA PRO A 266 32.46 37.22 -36.68
C PRO A 266 33.28 38.52 -36.80
N PHE A 267 33.84 39.00 -35.68
CA PHE A 267 34.75 40.11 -35.68
C PHE A 267 35.97 39.87 -36.59
N PHE A 268 36.62 38.69 -36.43
CA PHE A 268 37.74 38.30 -37.28
C PHE A 268 37.35 38.14 -38.75
N PHE A 269 36.14 37.58 -39.00
CA PHE A 269 35.62 37.43 -40.36
C PHE A 269 35.42 38.79 -41.04
N LEU A 270 34.85 39.78 -40.36
CA LEU A 270 34.67 41.11 -40.91
C LEU A 270 36.02 41.85 -41.09
N LEU A 271 36.97 41.68 -40.15
CA LEU A 271 38.27 42.32 -40.23
C LEU A 271 39.11 41.70 -41.36
N ILE A 272 39.32 40.37 -41.33
CA ILE A 272 40.21 39.71 -42.32
C ILE A 272 39.49 39.58 -43.66
N GLY A 273 38.23 39.13 -43.66
CA GLY A 273 37.43 38.96 -44.88
C GLY A 273 37.14 40.29 -45.59
N GLY A 274 36.80 41.34 -44.80
CA GLY A 274 36.67 42.71 -45.36
C GLY A 274 37.96 43.24 -46.04
N TYR A 275 39.11 42.99 -45.37
CA TYR A 275 40.39 43.30 -45.97
C TYR A 275 40.65 42.53 -47.28
N LEU A 276 40.29 41.21 -47.34
CA LEU A 276 40.47 40.40 -48.54
C LEU A 276 39.52 40.81 -49.68
N VAL A 277 38.27 41.25 -49.35
CA VAL A 277 37.34 41.83 -50.35
C VAL A 277 37.88 43.13 -50.94
N ILE A 278 38.43 44.04 -50.10
CA ILE A 278 39.02 45.28 -50.57
C ILE A 278 40.20 44.98 -51.47
N ARG A 279 40.97 43.95 -51.21
CA ARG A 279 42.09 43.52 -52.11
C ARG A 279 41.66 42.86 -53.40
N GLY A 280 40.37 42.41 -53.46
CA GLY A 280 39.86 41.69 -54.66
C GLY A 280 40.18 40.18 -54.60
N ASP A 281 40.72 39.65 -53.50
CA ASP A 281 41.05 38.20 -53.32
C ASP A 281 39.80 37.35 -53.22
N ILE A 282 38.72 37.89 -52.63
CA ILE A 282 37.42 37.22 -52.48
C ILE A 282 36.25 38.13 -52.92
N THR A 283 35.11 37.51 -53.29
CA THR A 283 33.87 38.24 -53.63
C THR A 283 33.08 38.60 -52.38
N LEU A 284 32.28 39.69 -52.46
CA LEU A 284 31.37 40.05 -51.37
C LEU A 284 30.43 38.96 -51.04
N GLY A 285 29.92 38.25 -52.08
CA GLY A 285 29.03 37.11 -51.88
C GLY A 285 29.69 35.95 -51.11
N SER A 286 31.01 35.68 -51.39
CA SER A 286 31.74 34.66 -50.59
C SER A 286 31.94 35.07 -49.14
N LEU A 287 32.17 36.34 -48.82
CA LEU A 287 32.24 36.83 -47.44
C LEU A 287 30.92 36.71 -46.71
N VAL A 288 29.81 37.10 -47.31
CA VAL A 288 28.48 37.01 -46.74
C VAL A 288 28.09 35.53 -46.50
N ALA A 289 28.33 34.67 -47.49
CA ALA A 289 28.06 33.23 -47.38
C ALA A 289 28.93 32.56 -46.31
N SER A 290 30.21 32.92 -46.19
CA SER A 290 31.10 32.41 -45.15
C SER A 290 30.70 32.88 -43.76
N LEU A 291 30.23 34.11 -43.60
CA LEU A 291 29.72 34.64 -42.34
C LEU A 291 28.41 33.96 -41.92
N ALA A 292 27.49 33.73 -42.89
CA ALA A 292 26.25 32.95 -42.63
C ALA A 292 26.58 31.51 -42.26
N ALA A 293 27.48 30.84 -42.98
CA ALA A 293 27.92 29.48 -42.67
C ALA A 293 28.58 29.38 -41.28
N HIS A 294 29.39 30.37 -40.89
CA HIS A 294 30.01 30.40 -39.56
C HIS A 294 28.96 30.53 -38.44
N LYS A 295 27.93 31.32 -38.64
CA LYS A 295 26.82 31.41 -37.66
C LYS A 295 26.20 30.03 -37.36
N ASP A 296 26.10 29.19 -38.38
CA ASP A 296 25.53 27.84 -38.25
C ASP A 296 26.53 26.81 -37.68
N MET A 297 27.80 27.20 -37.41
CA MET A 297 28.77 26.35 -36.69
C MET A 297 28.48 26.25 -35.18
N TYR A 298 27.85 27.26 -34.59
CA TYR A 298 27.66 27.32 -33.14
C TYR A 298 26.74 26.21 -32.59
N PRO A 299 25.55 25.92 -33.18
CA PRO A 299 24.69 24.84 -32.66
C PRO A 299 25.38 23.47 -32.64
N PRO A 300 26.01 22.96 -33.73
CA PRO A 300 26.71 21.65 -33.68
C PRO A 300 27.86 21.63 -32.69
N TRP A 301 28.61 22.75 -32.53
CA TRP A 301 29.65 22.83 -31.53
C TRP A 301 29.14 22.74 -30.12
N LYS A 302 28.05 23.45 -29.83
CA LYS A 302 27.36 23.35 -28.56
C LYS A 302 26.85 21.92 -28.31
N ASP A 303 26.25 21.28 -29.32
CA ASP A 303 25.79 19.91 -29.22
C ASP A 303 26.92 18.93 -28.87
N LEU A 304 28.15 19.15 -29.38
CA LEU A 304 29.32 18.34 -29.01
C LEU A 304 29.76 18.54 -27.55
N ILE A 305 29.70 19.77 -27.05
CA ILE A 305 30.02 20.08 -25.66
C ILE A 305 28.97 19.45 -24.73
N ASP A 306 27.69 19.63 -25.05
CA ASP A 306 26.57 19.04 -24.29
C ASP A 306 26.64 17.50 -24.33
N TYR A 307 26.98 16.93 -25.48
CA TYR A 307 27.22 15.49 -25.63
C TYR A 307 28.37 15.01 -24.75
N TYR A 308 29.51 15.71 -24.72
CA TYR A 308 30.64 15.35 -23.86
C TYR A 308 30.22 15.31 -22.37
N GLN A 309 29.44 16.31 -21.94
CA GLN A 309 28.91 16.38 -20.59
C GLN A 309 27.96 15.19 -20.27
N LYS A 310 27.01 14.95 -21.18
CA LYS A 310 26.07 13.81 -21.04
C LYS A 310 26.78 12.46 -21.06
N ALA A 311 27.82 12.30 -21.88
CA ALA A 311 28.63 11.08 -21.97
C ALA A 311 29.38 10.80 -20.66
N ALA A 312 29.97 11.85 -20.06
CA ALA A 312 30.64 11.71 -18.77
C ALA A 312 29.68 11.34 -17.63
N ASP A 313 28.53 12.01 -17.55
CA ASP A 313 27.48 11.70 -16.56
C ASP A 313 26.93 10.27 -16.75
N ALA A 314 26.59 9.91 -17.99
CA ALA A 314 26.07 8.59 -18.31
C ALA A 314 27.07 7.47 -18.00
N ARG A 315 28.35 7.70 -18.25
CA ARG A 315 29.42 6.73 -17.92
C ARG A 315 29.46 6.49 -16.42
N VAL A 316 29.47 7.55 -15.60
CA VAL A 316 29.53 7.44 -14.14
C VAL A 316 28.31 6.71 -13.59
N LYS A 317 27.10 7.07 -14.04
CA LYS A 317 25.87 6.40 -13.61
C LYS A 317 25.86 4.93 -14.02
N PHE A 318 26.30 4.62 -15.22
CA PHE A 318 26.35 3.25 -15.70
C PHE A 318 27.39 2.42 -14.93
N GLU A 319 28.56 2.96 -14.60
CA GLU A 319 29.56 2.34 -13.75
C GLU A 319 29.00 2.08 -12.34
N GLN A 320 28.29 3.04 -11.74
CA GLN A 320 27.62 2.85 -10.45
C GLN A 320 26.59 1.72 -10.47
N LEU A 321 25.79 1.62 -11.56
CA LEU A 321 24.87 0.51 -11.73
C LEU A 321 25.62 -0.83 -11.85
N GLN A 322 26.75 -0.86 -12.58
CA GLN A 322 27.57 -2.07 -12.70
C GLN A 322 28.15 -2.54 -11.36
N ASP A 323 28.65 -1.62 -10.55
CA ASP A 323 29.21 -1.91 -9.21
C ASP A 323 28.12 -2.39 -8.25
N PHE A 324 26.94 -1.76 -8.31
CA PHE A 324 25.82 -2.16 -7.47
C PHE A 324 25.31 -3.55 -7.82
N PHE A 325 25.12 -3.86 -9.11
CA PHE A 325 24.67 -5.14 -9.63
C PHE A 325 25.83 -6.08 -9.99
N ALA A 326 26.93 -6.02 -9.24
CA ALA A 326 28.12 -6.82 -9.51
C ALA A 326 27.81 -8.33 -9.47
N SER A 327 28.50 -9.10 -10.32
CA SER A 327 28.19 -10.52 -10.55
C SER A 327 28.44 -11.44 -9.35
N ASP A 328 29.28 -11.04 -8.39
CA ASP A 328 29.58 -11.76 -7.15
C ASP A 328 28.40 -11.76 -6.17
N LYS A 329 27.49 -10.77 -6.30
CA LYS A 329 26.29 -10.63 -5.49
C LYS A 329 25.09 -11.42 -6.04
N LEU A 330 25.19 -11.91 -7.26
CA LEU A 330 24.09 -12.54 -7.99
C LEU A 330 24.16 -14.08 -7.87
N LEU A 331 22.98 -14.69 -7.78
CA LEU A 331 22.84 -16.12 -8.03
C LEU A 331 23.09 -16.42 -9.51
N PRO A 332 23.60 -17.63 -9.85
CA PRO A 332 23.74 -18.06 -11.25
C PRO A 332 22.41 -17.95 -12.01
N ILE A 333 22.46 -17.67 -13.30
CA ILE A 333 21.26 -17.45 -14.10
C ILE A 333 20.40 -18.72 -14.21
N GLU A 334 21.06 -19.87 -14.18
CA GLU A 334 20.46 -21.20 -14.24
C GLU A 334 19.55 -21.47 -13.04
N VAL A 335 19.82 -20.82 -11.92
CA VAL A 335 19.00 -20.97 -10.68
C VAL A 335 17.58 -20.50 -10.91
N ILE A 336 17.37 -19.43 -11.69
CA ILE A 336 16.04 -18.85 -11.94
C ILE A 336 15.41 -19.41 -13.22
N HIS A 337 16.19 -19.56 -14.29
CA HIS A 337 15.68 -19.93 -15.62
C HIS A 337 15.70 -21.42 -15.92
N ALA A 338 16.16 -22.27 -14.96
CA ALA A 338 16.10 -23.70 -15.17
C ALA A 338 14.65 -24.17 -15.35
N THR A 339 14.37 -24.77 -16.49
CA THR A 339 13.09 -25.46 -16.74
C THR A 339 12.96 -26.63 -15.77
N PRO A 340 11.79 -26.84 -15.19
CA PRO A 340 11.59 -27.95 -14.24
C PRO A 340 11.57 -29.30 -14.96
N GLN A 341 12.74 -29.87 -15.23
CA GLN A 341 12.86 -31.24 -15.76
C GLN A 341 12.93 -32.29 -14.66
N ASP A 342 13.05 -31.88 -13.39
CA ASP A 342 13.30 -32.78 -12.28
C ASP A 342 12.05 -33.03 -11.44
N ASN A 343 11.27 -34.03 -11.83
CA ASN A 343 10.25 -34.64 -10.97
C ASN A 343 10.87 -35.76 -10.07
N ARG A 344 12.22 -35.69 -9.84
CA ARG A 344 12.89 -36.66 -8.99
C ARG A 344 12.28 -36.65 -7.59
N PRO A 345 11.99 -37.83 -7.01
CA PRO A 345 11.61 -37.91 -5.62
C PRO A 345 12.73 -37.36 -4.75
N LEU A 346 12.41 -36.69 -3.66
CA LEU A 346 13.37 -36.31 -2.65
C LEU A 346 14.01 -37.58 -2.07
N GLY A 347 15.31 -37.49 -1.74
CA GLY A 347 15.98 -38.58 -1.01
C GLY A 347 15.35 -38.88 0.34
N ALA A 348 15.60 -40.06 0.86
CA ALA A 348 14.98 -40.48 2.12
C ALA A 348 15.56 -39.79 3.36
N GLU A 349 16.52 -38.91 3.23
CA GLU A 349 17.21 -38.29 4.35
C GLU A 349 17.62 -36.84 4.05
N LEU A 350 17.37 -35.94 5.00
CA LEU A 350 17.89 -34.56 5.01
C LEU A 350 19.06 -34.51 6.03
N VAL A 351 20.23 -34.10 5.56
CA VAL A 351 21.44 -33.99 6.35
C VAL A 351 21.98 -32.58 6.33
N ILE A 352 22.19 -32.01 7.50
CA ILE A 352 22.97 -30.79 7.71
C ILE A 352 24.25 -31.19 8.41
N SER A 353 25.42 -30.85 7.86
CA SER A 353 26.74 -31.22 8.40
C SER A 353 27.57 -29.96 8.65
N ASN A 354 27.91 -29.67 9.90
CA ASN A 354 28.79 -28.59 10.34
C ASN A 354 28.42 -27.23 9.70
N ALA A 355 27.13 -26.94 9.59
CA ALA A 355 26.65 -25.73 8.96
C ALA A 355 27.00 -24.49 9.78
N VAL A 356 27.61 -23.50 9.14
CA VAL A 356 27.91 -22.19 9.71
C VAL A 356 27.31 -21.10 8.82
N VAL A 357 26.55 -20.21 9.42
CA VAL A 357 26.02 -18.99 8.78
C VAL A 357 26.64 -17.79 9.48
N ASP A 358 27.39 -16.97 8.73
CA ASP A 358 28.00 -15.74 9.22
C ASP A 358 27.28 -14.52 8.59
N GLU A 359 26.67 -13.70 9.44
CA GLU A 359 25.99 -12.46 9.03
C GLU A 359 26.95 -11.27 8.84
N GLY A 360 28.20 -11.44 9.22
CA GLY A 360 29.21 -10.39 9.31
C GLY A 360 29.41 -9.92 10.76
N ASP A 361 30.46 -9.15 11.01
CA ASP A 361 30.86 -8.62 12.32
C ASP A 361 31.05 -9.70 13.43
N GLY A 362 31.29 -10.95 13.02
CA GLY A 362 31.50 -12.07 13.95
C GLY A 362 30.24 -12.68 14.54
N ILE A 363 29.08 -12.26 14.09
CA ILE A 363 27.80 -12.81 14.54
C ILE A 363 27.49 -14.08 13.73
N LYS A 364 27.49 -15.23 14.41
CA LYS A 364 27.18 -16.53 13.81
C LYS A 364 25.90 -17.09 14.44
N PRO A 365 24.71 -16.79 13.88
CA PRO A 365 23.45 -17.30 14.40
C PRO A 365 23.34 -18.84 14.33
N VAL A 366 24.02 -19.45 13.37
CA VAL A 366 24.19 -20.90 13.23
C VAL A 366 25.69 -21.18 13.21
N ASP A 367 26.22 -21.96 14.18
CA ASP A 367 27.64 -22.23 14.34
C ASP A 367 27.89 -23.73 14.58
N GLY A 368 28.23 -24.43 13.51
CA GLY A 368 28.52 -25.88 13.55
C GLY A 368 27.28 -26.78 13.70
N ALA A 369 26.11 -26.30 13.22
CA ALA A 369 24.88 -27.09 13.28
C ALA A 369 24.98 -28.37 12.48
N SER A 370 24.60 -29.49 13.10
CA SER A 370 24.55 -30.81 12.47
C SER A 370 23.28 -31.53 12.89
N VAL A 371 22.52 -32.03 11.90
CA VAL A 371 21.31 -32.81 12.15
C VAL A 371 21.05 -33.76 10.98
N ARG A 372 20.51 -34.91 11.29
CA ARG A 372 20.14 -35.96 10.35
C ARG A 372 18.65 -36.30 10.55
N LEU A 373 17.83 -36.08 9.53
CA LEU A 373 16.39 -36.33 9.53
C LEU A 373 16.04 -37.38 8.47
N GLU A 374 15.52 -38.50 8.88
CA GLU A 374 14.90 -39.49 7.99
C GLU A 374 13.54 -38.96 7.52
N LEU A 375 13.31 -38.91 6.21
CA LEU A 375 12.11 -38.38 5.60
C LEU A 375 11.17 -39.52 5.17
N PRO A 376 9.85 -39.37 5.32
CA PRO A 376 9.10 -38.21 5.86
C PRO A 376 9.06 -38.19 7.39
N VAL A 377 9.14 -37.01 7.99
CA VAL A 377 9.11 -36.82 9.46
C VAL A 377 8.41 -35.54 9.86
N HIS A 378 7.73 -35.56 11.02
CA HIS A 378 7.27 -34.36 11.69
C HIS A 378 8.24 -34.03 12.84
N ALA A 379 9.06 -33.00 12.65
CA ALA A 379 10.13 -32.60 13.58
C ALA A 379 9.88 -31.19 14.12
N MET A 380 10.21 -30.99 15.42
CA MET A 380 10.13 -29.69 16.08
C MET A 380 11.51 -29.24 16.55
N PHE A 381 11.88 -28.01 16.28
CA PHE A 381 13.11 -27.36 16.75
C PHE A 381 12.76 -26.25 17.71
N ILE A 382 13.35 -26.26 18.89
CA ILE A 382 13.14 -25.27 19.95
C ILE A 382 14.41 -24.44 20.07
N ALA A 383 14.34 -23.18 19.65
CA ALA A 383 15.46 -22.24 19.65
C ALA A 383 15.05 -20.94 20.35
N SER A 384 15.62 -20.68 21.51
CA SER A 384 15.28 -19.48 22.31
C SER A 384 15.71 -18.15 21.64
N VAL A 385 16.78 -18.15 20.82
CA VAL A 385 17.32 -16.97 20.16
C VAL A 385 16.64 -16.75 18.81
N GLY A 386 16.03 -15.57 18.60
CA GLY A 386 15.25 -15.24 17.40
C GLY A 386 16.05 -15.28 16.10
N THR A 387 17.28 -14.76 16.10
CA THR A 387 18.16 -14.79 14.92
C THR A 387 18.55 -16.22 14.55
N THR A 388 18.82 -17.08 15.51
CA THR A 388 19.12 -18.50 15.28
C THR A 388 17.91 -19.23 14.69
N ARG A 389 16.68 -18.96 15.20
CA ARG A 389 15.44 -19.53 14.62
C ARG A 389 15.26 -19.17 13.17
N GLU A 390 15.40 -17.88 12.89
CA GLU A 390 15.17 -17.35 11.54
C GLU A 390 16.17 -17.90 10.53
N GLU A 391 17.46 -17.90 10.87
CA GLU A 391 18.50 -18.39 9.98
C GLU A 391 18.47 -19.92 9.83
N LEU A 392 18.17 -20.67 10.88
CA LEU A 392 17.96 -22.11 10.80
C LEU A 392 16.78 -22.46 9.87
N ALA A 393 15.65 -21.76 10.02
CA ALA A 393 14.49 -21.97 9.17
C ALA A 393 14.77 -21.66 7.69
N ARG A 394 15.47 -20.56 7.43
CA ARG A 394 15.90 -20.15 6.09
C ARG A 394 16.91 -21.13 5.47
N LEU A 395 17.75 -21.72 6.30
CA LEU A 395 18.74 -22.72 5.88
C LEU A 395 18.06 -23.95 5.29
N PHE A 396 17.00 -24.47 5.93
CA PHE A 396 16.24 -25.61 5.43
C PHE A 396 15.65 -25.40 4.03
N VAL A 397 15.31 -24.15 3.67
CA VAL A 397 14.69 -23.80 2.37
C VAL A 397 15.62 -23.02 1.45
N ARG A 398 16.93 -23.07 1.68
CA ARG A 398 17.97 -22.39 0.88
C ARG A 398 17.79 -20.87 0.77
N GLN A 399 17.15 -20.23 1.73
CA GLN A 399 17.06 -18.76 1.80
C GLN A 399 18.22 -18.13 2.56
N SER A 400 19.07 -18.94 3.21
CA SER A 400 20.32 -18.52 3.82
C SER A 400 21.52 -19.16 3.08
N THR A 401 22.63 -18.42 3.03
CA THR A 401 23.86 -18.89 2.37
C THR A 401 24.82 -19.45 3.44
N LEU A 402 25.26 -20.68 3.27
CA LEU A 402 26.30 -21.27 4.11
C LEU A 402 27.65 -20.58 3.90
N THR A 403 28.32 -20.27 5.00
CA THR A 403 29.73 -19.85 5.00
C THR A 403 30.64 -21.07 4.99
N SER A 404 30.26 -22.14 5.71
CA SER A 404 30.91 -23.46 5.68
C SER A 404 29.90 -24.52 6.07
N GLY A 405 30.26 -25.80 5.80
CA GLY A 405 29.38 -26.95 5.98
C GLY A 405 28.55 -27.28 4.74
N GLU A 406 27.67 -28.24 4.84
CA GLU A 406 26.85 -28.76 3.74
C GLU A 406 25.40 -29.01 4.20
N ILE A 407 24.47 -28.87 3.24
CA ILE A 407 23.07 -29.29 3.42
C ILE A 407 22.62 -30.06 2.20
N SER A 408 22.19 -31.30 2.42
CA SER A 408 21.81 -32.23 1.33
C SER A 408 20.53 -32.98 1.65
N ILE A 409 19.80 -33.40 0.60
CA ILE A 409 18.69 -34.35 0.69
C ILE A 409 19.03 -35.57 -0.15
N GLY A 410 19.33 -36.67 0.53
CA GLY A 410 19.94 -37.83 -0.10
C GLY A 410 21.27 -37.48 -0.74
N SER A 411 21.41 -37.66 -2.07
CA SER A 411 22.59 -37.27 -2.83
C SER A 411 22.54 -35.86 -3.42
N ILE A 412 21.50 -35.07 -3.12
CA ILE A 412 21.25 -33.78 -3.76
C ILE A 412 21.74 -32.65 -2.82
N ASP A 413 22.79 -31.93 -3.21
CA ASP A 413 23.18 -30.70 -2.53
C ASP A 413 22.12 -29.59 -2.77
N LEU A 414 21.50 -29.08 -1.70
CA LEU A 414 20.46 -28.08 -1.78
C LEU A 414 20.98 -26.70 -2.25
N GLN A 415 22.22 -26.36 -1.96
CA GLN A 415 22.79 -25.05 -2.33
C GLN A 415 22.89 -24.88 -3.86
N MET A 416 23.06 -26.00 -4.59
CA MET A 416 23.22 -25.99 -6.04
C MET A 416 21.91 -26.18 -6.82
N GLN A 417 20.78 -26.41 -6.14
CA GLN A 417 19.50 -26.64 -6.83
C GLN A 417 18.88 -25.36 -7.36
N PRO A 418 18.15 -25.38 -8.48
CA PRO A 418 17.43 -24.21 -9.00
C PRO A 418 16.21 -23.86 -8.14
N ASP A 419 15.78 -22.61 -8.21
CA ASP A 419 14.58 -22.12 -7.49
C ASP A 419 13.31 -22.88 -7.90
N SER A 420 13.24 -23.35 -9.15
CA SER A 420 12.13 -24.16 -9.65
C SER A 420 12.02 -25.51 -8.89
N PHE A 421 13.16 -26.10 -8.47
CA PHE A 421 13.16 -27.30 -7.64
C PHE A 421 12.74 -26.98 -6.20
N ILE A 422 13.42 -26.03 -5.56
CA ILE A 422 13.14 -25.63 -4.17
C ILE A 422 11.70 -25.16 -4.01
N GLY A 423 11.23 -24.26 -4.89
CA GLY A 423 9.89 -23.69 -4.85
C GLY A 423 8.76 -24.71 -5.04
N ARG A 424 9.02 -25.84 -5.74
CA ARG A 424 8.04 -26.93 -5.88
C ARG A 424 8.03 -27.86 -4.67
N LYS A 425 9.21 -28.23 -4.21
CA LYS A 425 9.41 -29.29 -3.21
C LYS A 425 9.30 -28.79 -1.77
N MET A 426 9.60 -27.50 -1.55
CA MET A 426 9.69 -26.93 -0.21
C MET A 426 8.72 -25.77 -0.01
N GLY A 427 8.13 -25.69 1.18
CA GLY A 427 7.29 -24.58 1.63
C GLY A 427 7.88 -23.92 2.86
N TYR A 428 7.85 -22.58 2.92
CA TYR A 428 8.28 -21.80 4.07
C TYR A 428 7.23 -20.80 4.48
N VAL A 429 6.97 -20.71 5.78
CA VAL A 429 6.13 -19.68 6.39
C VAL A 429 6.84 -19.14 7.62
N GLY A 430 7.12 -17.84 7.61
CA GLY A 430 7.74 -17.13 8.73
C GLY A 430 6.75 -16.32 9.55
N PRO A 431 7.20 -15.68 10.65
CA PRO A 431 6.35 -14.91 11.57
C PRO A 431 5.74 -13.68 10.91
N ASN A 432 6.50 -13.02 10.02
CA ASN A 432 6.10 -11.82 9.29
C ASN A 432 5.84 -12.15 7.82
N SER A 433 4.77 -12.90 7.56
CA SER A 433 4.39 -13.25 6.19
C SER A 433 3.83 -12.05 5.45
N ILE A 434 4.50 -11.62 4.39
CA ILE A 434 4.07 -10.58 3.46
C ILE A 434 3.26 -11.25 2.34
N LEU A 435 2.11 -10.68 2.02
CA LEU A 435 1.24 -11.12 0.94
C LEU A 435 1.27 -10.07 -0.18
N ASP A 436 1.25 -10.52 -1.43
CA ASP A 436 1.17 -9.62 -2.56
C ASP A 436 -0.16 -8.85 -2.56
N ALA A 437 -0.16 -7.64 -3.10
CA ALA A 437 -1.38 -6.87 -3.30
C ALA A 437 -2.30 -7.58 -4.30
N GLY A 438 -3.60 -7.52 -4.03
CA GLY A 438 -4.61 -8.19 -4.85
C GLY A 438 -5.70 -8.80 -3.98
N SER A 439 -6.44 -9.75 -4.53
CA SER A 439 -7.47 -10.46 -3.78
C SER A 439 -6.89 -11.59 -2.90
N ILE A 440 -7.68 -12.07 -1.95
CA ILE A 440 -7.32 -13.27 -1.17
C ILE A 440 -7.03 -14.45 -2.10
N LYS A 441 -7.80 -14.62 -3.19
CA LYS A 441 -7.57 -15.65 -4.20
C LYS A 441 -6.22 -15.49 -4.87
N ASP A 442 -5.86 -14.27 -5.27
CA ASP A 442 -4.56 -13.99 -5.92
C ASP A 442 -3.41 -14.34 -4.97
N ALA A 443 -3.52 -13.93 -3.69
CA ALA A 443 -2.52 -14.27 -2.68
C ALA A 443 -2.38 -15.79 -2.45
N LEU A 444 -3.46 -16.54 -2.52
CA LEU A 444 -3.44 -18.00 -2.39
C LEU A 444 -2.80 -18.68 -3.59
N VAL A 445 -3.15 -18.28 -4.82
CA VAL A 445 -2.66 -18.94 -6.04
C VAL A 445 -1.25 -18.51 -6.44
N TYR A 446 -0.71 -17.44 -5.84
CA TYR A 446 0.61 -16.91 -6.15
C TYR A 446 1.73 -17.97 -6.27
N PRO A 447 1.87 -18.98 -5.37
CA PRO A 447 2.92 -20.00 -5.50
C PRO A 447 2.73 -20.97 -6.67
N LEU A 448 1.59 -20.90 -7.35
CA LEU A 448 1.28 -21.71 -8.54
C LEU A 448 1.55 -20.95 -9.84
N LEU A 449 1.83 -19.65 -9.81
CA LEU A 449 2.09 -18.82 -10.98
C LEU A 449 3.51 -19.08 -11.49
N ARG A 450 3.68 -20.00 -12.44
CA ARG A 450 5.01 -20.47 -12.85
C ARG A 450 5.31 -20.28 -14.33
N CYS A 451 4.41 -20.71 -15.19
CA CYS A 451 4.57 -20.62 -16.63
C CYS A 451 3.20 -20.63 -17.30
N PRO A 452 2.93 -19.76 -18.29
CA PRO A 452 1.63 -19.71 -18.93
C PRO A 452 1.35 -20.99 -19.70
N SER A 453 0.20 -21.60 -19.45
CA SER A 453 -0.23 -22.87 -20.07
C SER A 453 -0.45 -22.73 -21.58
N ARG A 454 -0.90 -21.54 -22.04
CA ARG A 454 -1.08 -21.16 -23.45
C ARG A 454 -0.79 -19.66 -23.56
N GLY A 455 0.47 -19.32 -23.84
CA GLY A 455 0.82 -17.91 -24.08
C GLY A 455 0.33 -17.46 -25.45
N ASN A 456 -0.41 -16.36 -25.51
CA ASN A 456 -0.60 -15.63 -26.76
C ASN A 456 0.72 -14.93 -27.10
N THR A 457 1.57 -15.62 -27.90
CA THR A 457 2.89 -15.11 -28.32
C THR A 457 2.83 -14.30 -29.61
N ASN A 458 1.63 -14.04 -30.10
CA ASN A 458 1.38 -13.30 -31.34
C ASN A 458 0.68 -11.97 -30.99
N GLY A 459 1.18 -10.88 -31.59
CA GLY A 459 0.66 -9.51 -31.42
C GLY A 459 1.76 -8.49 -31.29
N ASP A 460 1.40 -7.22 -31.37
CA ASP A 460 2.33 -6.08 -31.34
C ASP A 460 3.19 -6.08 -30.07
N PHE A 461 2.62 -6.50 -28.93
CA PHE A 461 3.34 -6.63 -27.66
C PHE A 461 4.50 -7.63 -27.75
N ALA A 462 4.22 -8.83 -28.28
CA ALA A 462 5.22 -9.89 -28.36
C ALA A 462 6.33 -9.55 -29.37
N GLU A 463 6.00 -8.88 -30.48
CA GLU A 463 7.00 -8.43 -31.46
C GLU A 463 7.93 -7.39 -30.85
N GLU A 464 7.38 -6.37 -30.19
CA GLU A 464 8.19 -5.33 -29.53
C GLU A 464 9.01 -5.90 -28.37
N ALA A 465 8.47 -6.87 -27.62
CA ALA A 465 9.21 -7.59 -26.58
C ALA A 465 10.40 -8.37 -27.14
N ARG A 466 10.25 -9.04 -28.29
CA ARG A 466 11.37 -9.70 -28.99
C ARG A 466 12.44 -8.73 -29.45
N LEU A 467 12.05 -7.57 -29.98
CA LEU A 467 12.99 -6.53 -30.42
C LEU A 467 13.78 -5.94 -29.23
N THR A 468 13.14 -5.80 -28.09
CA THR A 468 13.79 -5.28 -26.87
C THR A 468 14.45 -6.38 -26.05
N GLY A 469 14.18 -7.68 -26.32
CA GLY A 469 14.67 -8.82 -25.56
C GLY A 469 14.04 -8.97 -24.18
N ASN A 470 12.83 -8.46 -23.99
CA ASN A 470 12.03 -8.60 -22.79
C ASN A 470 11.20 -9.91 -22.85
N SER A 471 10.50 -10.23 -21.74
CA SER A 471 9.56 -11.37 -21.75
C SER A 471 8.46 -11.18 -22.79
N ILE A 472 8.20 -12.23 -23.54
CA ILE A 472 7.13 -12.30 -24.57
C ILE A 472 5.80 -12.80 -24.00
N HIS A 473 5.78 -13.19 -22.75
CA HIS A 473 4.60 -13.75 -22.09
C HIS A 473 3.69 -12.64 -21.57
N ASP A 474 2.40 -12.81 -21.80
CA ASP A 474 1.36 -11.89 -21.33
C ASP A 474 1.05 -12.21 -19.85
N PRO A 475 1.13 -11.25 -18.93
CA PRO A 475 0.77 -11.45 -17.52
C PRO A 475 -0.71 -11.78 -17.31
N ASP A 476 -1.60 -11.41 -18.23
CA ASP A 476 -3.03 -11.70 -18.16
C ASP A 476 -3.40 -13.12 -18.65
N SER A 477 -2.41 -13.89 -19.10
CA SER A 477 -2.59 -15.32 -19.45
C SER A 477 -2.79 -16.17 -18.19
N ASP A 478 -3.24 -17.40 -18.36
CA ASP A 478 -3.32 -18.38 -17.27
C ASP A 478 -1.91 -18.93 -16.93
N TRP A 479 -1.37 -18.49 -15.79
CA TRP A 479 -0.05 -18.88 -15.26
C TRP A 479 -0.10 -20.04 -14.26
N ILE A 480 -1.32 -20.52 -13.91
CA ILE A 480 -1.51 -21.46 -12.81
C ILE A 480 -0.99 -22.86 -13.18
N ASP A 481 -0.07 -23.37 -12.39
CA ASP A 481 0.37 -24.76 -12.43
C ASP A 481 -0.61 -25.63 -11.63
N TYR A 482 -1.65 -26.13 -12.32
CA TYR A 482 -2.70 -26.95 -11.71
C TYR A 482 -2.16 -28.27 -11.15
N GLU A 483 -1.13 -28.89 -11.79
CA GLU A 483 -0.54 -30.13 -11.33
C GLU A 483 0.15 -29.95 -9.97
N ALA A 484 0.79 -28.81 -9.75
CA ALA A 484 1.40 -28.49 -8.46
C ALA A 484 0.37 -28.38 -7.34
N ALA A 485 -0.86 -27.95 -7.65
CA ALA A 485 -1.96 -27.97 -6.69
C ALA A 485 -2.57 -29.38 -6.50
N GLY A 486 -2.16 -30.34 -7.31
CA GLY A 486 -2.74 -31.70 -7.39
C GLY A 486 -4.09 -31.72 -8.10
N CYS A 487 -4.29 -30.81 -9.06
CA CYS A 487 -5.48 -30.70 -9.89
C CYS A 487 -5.14 -31.13 -11.33
N THR A 488 -6.00 -31.97 -11.91
CA THR A 488 -5.84 -32.37 -13.33
C THR A 488 -6.58 -31.42 -14.28
N ARG A 489 -7.54 -30.63 -13.75
CA ARG A 489 -8.36 -29.70 -14.50
C ARG A 489 -8.57 -28.42 -13.70
N PRO A 490 -8.79 -27.25 -14.36
CA PRO A 490 -8.99 -25.97 -13.69
C PRO A 490 -10.17 -25.92 -12.71
N ASP A 491 -11.26 -26.65 -13.00
CA ASP A 491 -12.47 -26.72 -12.17
C ASP A 491 -12.21 -27.36 -10.78
N GLN A 492 -11.14 -28.14 -10.63
CA GLN A 492 -10.76 -28.76 -9.36
C GLN A 492 -10.03 -27.80 -8.39
N LEU A 493 -9.61 -26.63 -8.87
CA LEU A 493 -8.86 -25.67 -8.05
C LEU A 493 -9.74 -25.09 -6.92
N THR A 494 -10.99 -24.71 -7.23
CA THR A 494 -11.89 -24.11 -6.23
C THR A 494 -12.17 -25.05 -5.05
N PRO A 495 -12.55 -26.32 -5.25
CA PRO A 495 -12.66 -27.28 -4.15
C PRO A 495 -11.37 -27.46 -3.35
N ARG A 496 -10.19 -27.38 -4.02
CA ARG A 496 -8.91 -27.46 -3.32
C ARG A 496 -8.65 -26.22 -2.46
N LEU A 497 -8.98 -25.02 -2.95
CA LEU A 497 -8.91 -23.78 -2.18
C LEU A 497 -9.77 -23.88 -0.91
N HIS A 498 -11.03 -24.28 -1.03
CA HIS A 498 -11.92 -24.45 0.12
C HIS A 498 -11.33 -25.41 1.16
N ARG A 499 -10.83 -26.58 0.73
CA ARG A 499 -10.19 -27.55 1.64
C ARG A 499 -9.02 -26.94 2.42
N VAL A 500 -8.17 -26.19 1.75
CA VAL A 500 -7.00 -25.57 2.39
C VAL A 500 -7.41 -24.43 3.32
N LEU A 501 -8.43 -23.66 2.97
CA LEU A 501 -9.01 -22.64 3.84
C LEU A 501 -9.59 -23.23 5.11
N GLY A 502 -10.34 -24.35 5.00
CA GLY A 502 -10.87 -25.09 6.15
C GLY A 502 -9.76 -25.61 7.06
N ALA A 503 -8.69 -26.20 6.48
CA ALA A 503 -7.54 -26.68 7.26
C ALA A 503 -6.86 -25.55 8.05
N CYS A 504 -6.89 -24.30 7.56
CA CYS A 504 -6.34 -23.13 8.23
C CYS A 504 -7.37 -22.33 9.04
N GLN A 505 -8.57 -22.83 9.21
CA GLN A 505 -9.67 -22.18 9.97
C GLN A 505 -9.98 -20.76 9.46
N LEU A 506 -9.91 -20.53 8.13
CA LEU A 506 -10.15 -19.24 7.48
C LEU A 506 -11.54 -19.10 6.85
N GLU A 507 -12.29 -20.19 6.74
CA GLU A 507 -13.59 -20.18 6.04
C GLU A 507 -14.56 -19.18 6.64
N GLU A 508 -14.64 -19.10 7.98
CA GLU A 508 -15.50 -18.14 8.67
C GLU A 508 -15.10 -16.69 8.41
N ASP A 509 -13.80 -16.37 8.51
CA ASP A 509 -13.30 -15.02 8.22
C ASP A 509 -13.63 -14.59 6.78
N ILE A 510 -13.45 -15.50 5.82
CA ILE A 510 -13.69 -15.22 4.40
C ILE A 510 -15.19 -15.15 4.10
N PHE A 511 -16.00 -15.99 4.74
CA PHE A 511 -17.46 -15.92 4.66
C PHE A 511 -17.96 -14.54 5.12
N GLU A 512 -17.49 -14.05 6.28
CA GLU A 512 -17.84 -12.73 6.79
C GLU A 512 -17.42 -11.60 5.83
N LEU A 513 -16.24 -11.72 5.20
CA LEU A 513 -15.83 -10.78 4.17
C LEU A 513 -16.76 -10.83 2.95
N GLY A 514 -17.21 -12.01 2.54
CA GLY A 514 -18.19 -12.19 1.47
C GLY A 514 -19.55 -11.58 1.79
N MET A 515 -20.01 -11.73 3.03
CA MET A 515 -21.24 -11.11 3.51
C MET A 515 -21.23 -9.58 3.41
N ARG A 516 -20.09 -8.96 3.70
CA ARG A 516 -19.91 -7.50 3.66
C ARG A 516 -19.68 -6.95 2.26
N ARG A 517 -19.39 -7.80 1.28
CA ARG A 517 -19.06 -7.36 -0.08
C ARG A 517 -20.34 -7.12 -0.89
N SER A 518 -20.28 -6.12 -1.77
CA SER A 518 -21.34 -5.87 -2.75
C SER A 518 -21.40 -7.01 -3.77
N ILE A 519 -22.61 -7.39 -4.16
CA ILE A 519 -22.84 -8.56 -5.01
C ILE A 519 -22.40 -8.31 -6.46
N GLY A 520 -22.52 -7.08 -6.95
CA GLY A 520 -22.23 -6.75 -8.35
C GLY A 520 -23.19 -7.46 -9.33
N SER A 521 -22.64 -7.99 -10.42
CA SER A 521 -23.41 -8.80 -11.38
C SER A 521 -23.28 -10.27 -11.03
N VAL A 522 -24.38 -10.95 -10.78
CA VAL A 522 -24.44 -12.38 -10.45
C VAL A 522 -25.24 -13.17 -11.47
N ALA A 523 -25.00 -14.48 -11.54
CA ALA A 523 -25.77 -15.40 -12.36
C ALA A 523 -27.23 -15.48 -11.87
N VAL A 524 -28.13 -15.90 -12.78
CA VAL A 524 -29.58 -15.89 -12.52
C VAL A 524 -29.93 -16.82 -11.36
N ASP A 525 -29.32 -17.99 -11.27
CA ASP A 525 -29.52 -18.97 -10.22
C ASP A 525 -29.14 -18.46 -8.83
N VAL A 526 -28.04 -17.70 -8.73
CA VAL A 526 -27.61 -17.06 -7.48
C VAL A 526 -28.57 -15.95 -7.09
N LYS A 527 -29.05 -15.15 -8.05
CA LYS A 527 -30.07 -14.13 -7.82
C LYS A 527 -31.34 -14.74 -7.22
N GLU A 528 -31.83 -15.83 -7.81
CA GLU A 528 -33.02 -16.54 -7.31
C GLU A 528 -32.81 -17.07 -5.87
N LYS A 529 -31.66 -17.66 -5.58
CA LYS A 529 -31.31 -18.13 -4.23
C LYS A 529 -31.23 -16.99 -3.20
N LEU A 530 -30.69 -15.83 -3.59
CA LEU A 530 -30.63 -14.66 -2.71
C LEU A 530 -32.02 -14.08 -2.42
N LEU A 531 -32.93 -14.06 -3.40
CA LEU A 531 -34.31 -13.65 -3.20
C LEU A 531 -35.06 -14.63 -2.31
N LEU A 532 -34.83 -15.94 -2.50
CA LEU A 532 -35.37 -16.98 -1.62
C LEU A 532 -34.84 -16.82 -0.19
N ALA A 533 -33.55 -16.61 -0.02
CA ALA A 533 -32.94 -16.37 1.27
C ALA A 533 -33.54 -15.13 1.98
N ARG A 534 -33.80 -14.05 1.24
CA ARG A 534 -34.50 -12.85 1.74
C ARG A 534 -35.88 -13.23 2.30
N GLN A 535 -36.66 -13.97 1.52
CA GLN A 535 -38.00 -14.35 1.94
C GLN A 535 -37.98 -15.25 3.18
N MET A 536 -37.16 -16.32 3.17
CA MET A 536 -37.01 -17.21 4.32
C MET A 536 -36.53 -16.47 5.58
N PHE A 537 -35.62 -15.51 5.43
CA PHE A 537 -35.12 -14.70 6.54
C PHE A 537 -36.23 -13.83 7.16
N LEU A 538 -37.06 -13.19 6.34
CA LEU A 538 -38.18 -12.38 6.82
C LEU A 538 -39.23 -13.25 7.53
N ASP A 539 -39.47 -14.47 7.01
CA ASP A 539 -40.39 -15.43 7.64
C ASP A 539 -39.85 -15.93 9.00
N ASP A 540 -38.56 -16.29 9.08
CA ASP A 540 -37.88 -16.69 10.32
C ASP A 540 -37.86 -15.57 11.36
N LEU A 541 -37.61 -14.32 10.92
CA LEU A 541 -37.63 -13.14 11.78
C LEU A 541 -39.00 -12.92 12.40
N ALA A 542 -40.08 -13.11 11.62
CA ALA A 542 -41.42 -13.00 12.08
C ALA A 542 -41.79 -14.12 13.10
N GLN A 543 -41.38 -15.37 12.83
CA GLN A 543 -41.60 -16.50 13.74
C GLN A 543 -40.83 -16.32 15.06
N ALA A 544 -39.65 -15.73 15.03
CA ALA A 544 -38.86 -15.42 16.23
C ALA A 544 -39.40 -14.22 17.03
N ASN A 545 -40.47 -13.56 16.59
CA ASN A 545 -41.01 -12.32 17.16
C ASN A 545 -39.95 -11.18 17.25
N MET A 546 -39.06 -11.07 16.26
CA MET A 546 -37.98 -10.11 16.22
C MET A 546 -38.18 -9.02 15.14
N ASN A 547 -39.41 -8.75 14.75
CA ASN A 547 -39.74 -7.76 13.71
C ASN A 547 -39.22 -6.35 14.03
N ASP A 548 -39.06 -6.00 15.31
CA ASP A 548 -38.52 -4.72 15.75
C ASP A 548 -37.00 -4.61 15.63
N ALA A 549 -36.30 -5.74 15.37
CA ALA A 549 -34.85 -5.75 15.24
C ALA A 549 -34.37 -5.20 13.88
N ILE A 550 -35.24 -5.19 12.86
CA ILE A 550 -34.92 -4.72 11.50
C ILE A 550 -36.06 -3.86 10.98
N GLU A 551 -35.74 -2.65 10.55
CA GLU A 551 -36.64 -1.79 9.80
C GLU A 551 -36.63 -2.22 8.34
N ILE A 552 -37.68 -2.93 7.90
CA ILE A 552 -37.80 -3.48 6.53
C ILE A 552 -38.05 -2.34 5.54
N TYR A 553 -37.46 -2.40 4.33
CA TYR A 553 -37.70 -1.44 3.26
C TYR A 553 -39.13 -1.54 2.73
N ASP A 554 -39.97 -0.58 3.12
CA ASP A 554 -41.35 -0.41 2.68
C ASP A 554 -41.51 0.94 1.97
N GLU A 555 -41.92 0.92 0.69
CA GLU A 555 -42.04 2.14 -0.13
C GLU A 555 -43.06 3.12 0.46
N SER A 556 -44.07 2.63 1.19
CA SER A 556 -45.14 3.42 1.79
C SER A 556 -44.74 4.07 3.13
N LYS A 557 -43.67 3.60 3.79
CA LYS A 557 -43.24 4.05 5.12
C LYS A 557 -41.97 4.89 5.05
N PHE A 558 -41.86 5.84 5.97
CA PHE A 558 -40.64 6.57 6.24
C PHE A 558 -39.69 5.67 7.01
N LEU A 559 -38.41 5.62 6.59
CA LEU A 559 -37.37 4.79 7.21
C LEU A 559 -36.61 5.62 8.27
N GLU A 560 -36.77 5.23 9.54
CA GLU A 560 -36.17 5.95 10.67
C GLU A 560 -34.64 5.76 10.78
N PHE A 561 -34.16 4.58 10.35
CA PHE A 561 -32.73 4.21 10.38
C PHE A 561 -31.99 4.47 9.06
N ALA A 562 -32.65 5.07 8.08
CA ALA A 562 -32.06 5.50 6.81
C ALA A 562 -31.84 7.04 6.79
N THR A 563 -30.89 7.51 5.98
CA THR A 563 -30.71 8.94 5.76
C THR A 563 -31.90 9.53 5.03
N LEU A 564 -32.10 10.87 5.10
CA LEU A 564 -33.17 11.52 4.33
C LEU A 564 -32.93 11.37 2.81
N GLU A 565 -31.69 11.38 2.37
CA GLU A 565 -31.34 11.07 0.97
C GLU A 565 -31.78 9.66 0.58
N GLU A 566 -31.45 8.63 1.37
CA GLU A 566 -31.91 7.25 1.12
C GLU A 566 -33.44 7.15 1.18
N ASN A 567 -34.10 7.95 2.00
CA ASN A 567 -35.57 8.04 2.06
C ASN A 567 -36.17 8.64 0.77
N ILE A 568 -35.53 9.64 0.14
CA ILE A 568 -36.00 10.26 -1.11
C ILE A 568 -35.72 9.33 -2.28
N ILE A 569 -34.48 8.85 -2.43
CA ILE A 569 -34.07 7.99 -3.56
C ILE A 569 -34.74 6.62 -3.47
N PHE A 570 -34.90 6.07 -2.27
CA PHE A 570 -35.36 4.71 -1.98
C PHE A 570 -34.56 3.67 -2.75
N GLY A 571 -33.24 3.81 -2.72
CA GLY A 571 -32.30 2.98 -3.45
C GLY A 571 -30.86 3.33 -3.12
N THR A 572 -29.93 2.73 -3.83
CA THR A 572 -28.49 2.99 -3.70
C THR A 572 -27.90 3.35 -5.04
N ARG A 573 -27.10 4.40 -5.06
CA ARG A 573 -26.31 4.79 -6.24
C ARG A 573 -25.18 3.78 -6.43
N ARG A 574 -24.92 3.33 -7.64
CA ARG A 574 -23.77 2.50 -7.95
C ARG A 574 -22.51 3.35 -7.91
N PRO A 575 -21.41 2.84 -7.34
CA PRO A 575 -20.12 3.52 -7.39
C PRO A 575 -19.71 3.76 -8.84
N THR A 576 -19.39 5.01 -9.16
CA THR A 576 -18.89 5.41 -10.49
C THR A 576 -17.70 6.36 -10.30
N SER A 577 -16.71 6.24 -11.18
CA SER A 577 -15.60 7.20 -11.29
C SER A 577 -15.91 8.34 -12.26
N ASP A 578 -17.09 8.33 -12.90
CA ASP A 578 -17.51 9.37 -13.83
C ASP A 578 -18.08 10.58 -13.07
N GLU A 579 -17.26 11.62 -12.98
CA GLU A 579 -17.64 12.88 -12.33
C GLU A 579 -18.89 13.51 -12.94
N SER A 580 -19.12 13.34 -14.23
CA SER A 580 -20.30 13.87 -14.93
C SER A 580 -21.60 13.24 -14.40
N CYS A 581 -21.57 11.95 -14.14
CA CYS A 581 -22.69 11.21 -13.56
C CYS A 581 -22.99 11.63 -12.12
N ILE A 582 -21.94 11.87 -11.31
CA ILE A 582 -22.09 12.36 -9.92
C ILE A 582 -22.78 13.72 -9.91
N VAL A 583 -22.34 14.64 -10.77
CA VAL A 583 -22.94 15.99 -10.89
C VAL A 583 -24.38 15.92 -11.38
N GLU A 584 -24.69 15.04 -12.34
CA GLU A 584 -26.05 14.87 -12.85
C GLU A 584 -26.99 14.34 -11.76
N HIS A 585 -26.54 13.38 -10.94
CA HIS A 585 -27.29 12.90 -9.76
C HIS A 585 -27.61 14.00 -8.77
N THR A 586 -26.61 14.83 -8.41
CA THR A 586 -26.78 15.92 -7.48
C THR A 586 -27.79 16.95 -8.00
N ARG A 587 -27.67 17.35 -9.27
CA ARG A 587 -28.62 18.26 -9.92
C ARG A 587 -30.04 17.70 -9.96
N PHE A 588 -30.20 16.41 -10.23
CA PHE A 588 -31.51 15.80 -10.24
C PHE A 588 -32.14 15.72 -8.84
N LEU A 589 -31.32 15.47 -7.79
CA LEU A 589 -31.80 15.53 -6.42
C LEU A 589 -32.23 16.96 -6.01
N GLU A 590 -31.43 17.98 -6.37
CA GLU A 590 -31.78 19.39 -6.18
C GLU A 590 -33.11 19.75 -6.87
N SER A 591 -33.29 19.32 -8.14
CA SER A 591 -34.51 19.52 -8.87
C SER A 591 -35.72 18.85 -8.21
N THR A 592 -35.52 17.66 -7.63
CA THR A 592 -36.55 16.94 -6.86
C THR A 592 -36.98 17.73 -5.64
N LEU A 593 -36.04 18.32 -4.89
CA LEU A 593 -36.36 19.15 -3.74
C LEU A 593 -37.12 20.41 -4.14
N SER A 594 -36.74 21.06 -5.23
CA SER A 594 -37.41 22.26 -5.77
C SER A 594 -38.82 21.94 -6.25
N GLU A 595 -39.02 20.92 -7.11
CA GLU A 595 -40.32 20.57 -7.67
C GLU A 595 -41.30 20.03 -6.63
N THR A 596 -40.82 19.50 -5.52
CA THR A 596 -41.66 19.03 -4.41
C THR A 596 -41.86 20.07 -3.30
N ASN A 597 -41.39 21.32 -3.50
CA ASN A 597 -41.41 22.42 -2.54
C ASN A 597 -40.73 22.08 -1.19
N LEU A 598 -39.67 21.25 -1.22
CA LEU A 598 -38.91 20.86 -0.05
C LEU A 598 -37.64 21.70 0.17
N GLU A 599 -37.17 22.45 -0.83
CA GLU A 599 -35.91 23.20 -0.76
C GLU A 599 -35.86 24.17 0.43
N GLU A 600 -36.92 24.97 0.60
CA GLU A 600 -37.01 25.92 1.73
C GLU A 600 -37.10 25.20 3.09
N LEU A 601 -37.83 24.08 3.15
CA LEU A 601 -37.91 23.26 4.36
C LEU A 601 -36.56 22.66 4.71
N PHE A 602 -35.80 22.19 3.70
CA PHE A 602 -34.45 21.67 3.90
C PHE A 602 -33.48 22.78 4.34
N LEU A 603 -33.59 23.97 3.77
CA LEU A 603 -32.79 25.12 4.17
C LEU A 603 -33.05 25.49 5.65
N ASP A 604 -34.34 25.62 6.08
CA ASP A 604 -34.66 25.86 7.47
C ASP A 604 -34.12 24.79 8.42
N ARG A 605 -34.26 23.50 8.04
CA ARG A 605 -33.74 22.40 8.85
C ARG A 605 -32.22 22.38 8.86
N GLY A 606 -31.57 22.68 7.71
CA GLY A 606 -30.10 22.76 7.61
C GLY A 606 -29.51 23.86 8.50
N VAL A 607 -30.15 25.02 8.58
CA VAL A 607 -29.76 26.10 9.51
C VAL A 607 -29.87 25.64 10.97
N LYS A 608 -30.95 24.94 11.34
CA LYS A 608 -31.10 24.37 12.68
C LYS A 608 -30.06 23.35 13.01
N ILE A 609 -29.76 22.41 12.08
CA ILE A 609 -28.69 21.41 12.23
C ILE A 609 -27.36 22.11 12.39
N ALA A 610 -27.01 23.05 11.51
CA ALA A 610 -25.75 23.77 11.56
C ALA A 610 -25.57 24.52 12.90
N SER A 611 -26.63 25.20 13.41
CA SER A 611 -26.59 25.89 14.70
C SER A 611 -26.31 24.91 15.85
N VAL A 612 -27.02 23.77 15.88
CA VAL A 612 -26.80 22.74 16.91
C VAL A 612 -25.40 22.13 16.79
N MET A 613 -24.92 21.84 15.58
CA MET A 613 -23.57 21.29 15.39
C MET A 613 -22.48 22.26 15.86
N ILE A 614 -22.60 23.54 15.53
CA ILE A 614 -21.67 24.58 16.00
C ILE A 614 -21.70 24.69 17.52
N GLU A 615 -22.87 24.68 18.14
CA GLU A 615 -23.00 24.76 19.59
C GLU A 615 -22.41 23.54 20.29
N MET A 616 -22.70 22.32 19.77
CA MET A 616 -22.20 21.04 20.34
C MET A 616 -20.71 20.86 20.22
N PHE A 617 -20.15 21.25 19.09
CA PHE A 617 -18.75 20.91 18.76
C PHE A 617 -17.77 22.08 18.90
N ARG A 618 -18.21 23.24 19.37
CA ARG A 618 -17.37 24.44 19.59
C ARG A 618 -16.16 24.16 20.49
N ASP A 619 -16.35 23.34 21.55
CA ASP A 619 -15.38 23.10 22.62
C ASP A 619 -14.83 21.65 22.59
N ILE A 620 -15.15 20.85 21.57
CA ILE A 620 -14.71 19.44 21.46
C ILE A 620 -13.53 19.34 20.50
N ASP A 621 -12.50 18.56 20.89
CA ASP A 621 -11.37 18.27 20.01
C ASP A 621 -11.85 17.53 18.74
N PRO A 622 -11.51 18.02 17.54
CA PRO A 622 -11.86 17.36 16.29
C PRO A 622 -11.41 15.90 16.15
N LYS A 623 -10.42 15.48 16.94
CA LYS A 623 -9.92 14.10 16.99
C LYS A 623 -10.71 13.19 17.92
N ASP A 624 -11.67 13.73 18.68
CA ASP A 624 -12.51 12.95 19.57
C ASP A 624 -13.41 11.99 18.77
N ASP A 625 -13.53 10.75 19.22
CA ASP A 625 -14.38 9.72 18.61
C ASP A 625 -15.86 10.17 18.57
N PHE A 626 -16.29 10.99 19.54
CA PHE A 626 -17.62 11.59 19.58
C PHE A 626 -17.86 12.51 18.39
N PHE A 627 -16.87 13.36 18.03
CA PHE A 627 -16.98 14.23 16.87
C PHE A 627 -17.12 13.41 15.59
N GLN A 628 -16.26 12.39 15.41
CA GLN A 628 -16.26 11.58 14.21
C GLN A 628 -17.52 10.71 14.05
N SER A 629 -18.13 10.29 15.16
CA SER A 629 -19.28 9.39 15.14
C SER A 629 -20.64 10.08 15.05
N LEU A 630 -20.75 11.33 15.52
CA LEU A 630 -22.01 12.05 15.63
C LEU A 630 -22.10 13.34 14.79
N SER A 631 -20.97 13.89 14.33
CA SER A 631 -20.98 15.09 13.53
C SER A 631 -21.53 14.84 12.14
N LEU A 632 -22.47 15.66 11.71
CA LEU A 632 -22.96 15.74 10.33
C LEU A 632 -22.13 16.71 9.47
N VAL A 633 -21.10 17.33 10.06
CA VAL A 633 -20.31 18.39 9.45
C VAL A 633 -18.83 18.07 9.63
N ARG A 634 -18.02 18.35 8.62
CA ARG A 634 -16.57 18.23 8.73
C ARG A 634 -15.99 19.42 9.51
N VAL A 635 -14.86 19.22 10.17
CA VAL A 635 -14.19 20.24 11.00
C VAL A 635 -13.84 21.50 10.20
N ASP A 636 -13.34 21.31 8.99
CA ASP A 636 -12.95 22.39 8.07
C ASP A 636 -14.16 23.21 7.58
N GLU A 637 -15.37 22.68 7.67
CA GLU A 637 -16.62 23.33 7.26
C GLU A 637 -17.28 24.14 8.37
N LEU A 638 -17.01 23.85 9.65
CA LEU A 638 -17.65 24.50 10.80
C LEU A 638 -17.52 26.03 10.76
N ALA A 639 -16.32 26.54 10.49
CA ALA A 639 -16.08 28.00 10.43
C ALA A 639 -16.88 28.68 9.30
N GLY A 640 -17.00 28.02 8.14
CA GLY A 640 -17.81 28.52 7.03
C GLY A 640 -19.29 28.53 7.34
N LEU A 641 -19.80 27.50 8.00
CA LEU A 641 -21.19 27.41 8.43
C LEU A 641 -21.53 28.49 9.50
N GLU A 642 -20.64 28.74 10.45
CA GLU A 642 -20.80 29.79 11.45
C GLU A 642 -20.92 31.16 10.78
N GLN A 643 -20.11 31.44 9.77
CA GLN A 643 -20.21 32.68 9.01
C GLN A 643 -21.54 32.80 8.26
N SER A 644 -22.01 31.70 7.65
CA SER A 644 -23.30 31.69 6.93
C SER A 644 -24.49 31.92 7.88
N ILE A 645 -24.45 31.32 9.09
CA ILE A 645 -25.51 31.53 10.09
C ILE A 645 -25.54 32.99 10.56
N ARG A 646 -24.41 33.61 10.87
CA ARG A 646 -24.32 35.02 11.26
C ARG A 646 -24.90 35.98 10.17
N ARG A 647 -24.68 35.64 8.89
CA ARG A 647 -25.27 36.38 7.77
C ARG A 647 -26.79 36.25 7.73
N ILE A 648 -27.32 35.04 7.98
CA ILE A 648 -28.75 34.79 8.05
C ILE A 648 -29.41 35.62 9.17
N GLU A 649 -28.80 35.69 10.36
CA GLU A 649 -29.28 36.46 11.50
C GLU A 649 -29.38 37.97 11.21
N THR A 650 -28.52 38.51 10.35
CA THR A 650 -28.47 39.92 10.01
C THR A 650 -29.29 40.30 8.80
N GLY A 651 -29.50 39.39 7.81
CA GLY A 651 -30.13 39.75 6.54
C GLY A 651 -31.13 38.72 5.98
N GLY A 652 -31.42 37.64 6.74
CA GLY A 652 -32.31 36.55 6.28
C GLY A 652 -31.70 35.67 5.21
N TYR A 653 -32.49 34.72 4.69
CA TYR A 653 -32.01 33.74 3.70
C TYR A 653 -31.60 34.32 2.34
N ALA A 654 -32.05 35.53 2.01
CA ALA A 654 -31.74 36.16 0.71
C ALA A 654 -30.28 36.64 0.57
N VAL A 655 -29.53 36.72 1.67
CA VAL A 655 -28.13 37.17 1.69
C VAL A 655 -27.14 36.04 1.41
N LEU A 656 -27.60 34.79 1.42
CA LEU A 656 -26.74 33.62 1.17
C LEU A 656 -26.28 33.55 -0.28
N ALA A 657 -25.00 33.27 -0.48
CA ALA A 657 -24.49 32.87 -1.78
C ALA A 657 -25.07 31.49 -2.20
N LYS A 658 -25.11 31.22 -3.49
CA LYS A 658 -25.68 29.98 -4.03
C LYS A 658 -25.01 28.72 -3.44
N GLU A 659 -23.69 28.77 -3.25
CA GLU A 659 -22.89 27.69 -2.68
C GLU A 659 -23.17 27.48 -1.18
N GLU A 660 -23.37 28.56 -0.44
CA GLU A 660 -23.73 28.52 1.00
C GLU A 660 -25.13 27.93 1.19
N ARG A 661 -26.08 28.33 0.33
CA ARG A 661 -27.44 27.80 0.32
C ARG A 661 -27.45 26.31 0.01
N ALA A 662 -26.70 25.87 -1.00
CA ALA A 662 -26.59 24.46 -1.39
C ALA A 662 -26.05 23.60 -0.23
N ARG A 663 -24.99 24.05 0.45
CA ARG A 663 -24.42 23.33 1.63
C ARG A 663 -25.43 23.17 2.76
N LEU A 664 -26.17 24.21 3.07
CA LEU A 664 -27.19 24.16 4.13
C LEU A 664 -28.35 23.23 3.75
N VAL A 665 -28.74 23.17 2.47
CA VAL A 665 -29.77 22.24 1.97
C VAL A 665 -29.25 20.78 1.98
N GLU A 666 -27.95 20.56 1.82
CA GLU A 666 -27.33 19.22 1.82
C GLU A 666 -27.25 18.60 3.23
N LEU A 667 -27.06 19.41 4.28
CA LEU A 667 -26.92 18.92 5.66
C LEU A 667 -28.06 18.00 6.12
N PRO A 668 -29.34 18.31 5.93
CA PRO A 668 -30.43 17.43 6.33
C PRO A 668 -30.41 16.09 5.57
N LEU A 669 -29.88 16.03 4.32
CA LEU A 669 -29.86 14.80 3.54
C LEU A 669 -29.11 13.65 4.25
N GLN A 670 -28.10 13.95 5.05
CA GLN A 670 -27.29 13.00 5.80
C GLN A 670 -27.94 12.59 7.15
N LEU A 671 -29.03 13.26 7.56
CA LEU A 671 -29.67 13.02 8.85
C LEU A 671 -30.35 11.64 8.90
N ILE A 672 -30.09 10.90 9.98
CA ILE A 672 -30.77 9.65 10.32
C ILE A 672 -31.67 9.92 11.52
N SER A 673 -32.98 9.75 11.35
CA SER A 673 -34.00 10.11 12.37
C SER A 673 -33.77 9.40 13.72
N ALA A 674 -33.50 8.12 13.69
CA ALA A 674 -33.28 7.32 14.89
C ALA A 674 -31.97 7.62 15.63
N LYS A 675 -30.95 8.13 14.91
CA LYS A 675 -29.63 8.43 15.46
C LYS A 675 -29.50 9.88 15.95
N HIS A 676 -30.09 10.82 15.21
CA HIS A 676 -29.96 12.27 15.44
C HIS A 676 -31.29 12.83 15.94
N SER A 677 -31.58 12.73 17.24
CA SER A 677 -32.83 13.16 17.87
C SER A 677 -32.87 14.68 18.06
N LEU A 678 -32.83 15.43 16.94
CA LEU A 678 -32.81 16.91 16.97
C LEU A 678 -34.22 17.56 17.05
N GLY A 679 -35.29 16.76 17.13
CA GLY A 679 -36.67 17.28 17.16
C GLY A 679 -37.12 18.02 15.88
N ILE A 680 -36.41 17.82 14.75
CA ILE A 680 -36.60 18.59 13.51
C ILE A 680 -37.55 17.88 12.53
N LEU A 681 -37.88 16.60 12.76
CA LEU A 681 -38.68 15.75 11.89
C LEU A 681 -40.10 15.59 12.45
N ASP A 682 -41.02 16.42 11.98
CA ASP A 682 -42.45 16.28 12.27
C ASP A 682 -43.17 15.35 11.29
N ALA A 683 -44.39 14.96 11.58
CA ALA A 683 -45.19 14.09 10.74
C ALA A 683 -45.46 14.67 9.33
N ALA A 684 -45.62 16.00 9.23
CA ALA A 684 -45.83 16.68 7.96
C ALA A 684 -44.61 16.62 7.06
N PHE A 685 -43.41 16.76 7.65
CA PHE A 685 -42.14 16.67 6.91
C PHE A 685 -41.89 15.24 6.44
N ARG A 686 -42.15 14.21 7.27
CA ARG A 686 -42.05 12.79 6.85
C ARG A 686 -42.96 12.51 5.66
N GLN A 687 -44.21 13.02 5.65
CA GLN A 687 -45.11 12.86 4.50
C GLN A 687 -44.61 13.60 3.28
N ALA A 688 -43.97 14.74 3.44
CA ALA A 688 -43.38 15.50 2.33
C ALA A 688 -42.19 14.72 1.69
N ILE A 689 -41.36 14.10 2.50
CA ILE A 689 -40.28 13.18 2.02
C ILE A 689 -40.86 12.03 1.22
N LEU A 690 -41.95 11.38 1.67
CA LEU A 690 -42.60 10.32 0.94
C LEU A 690 -43.19 10.77 -0.40
N ARG A 691 -43.66 12.03 -0.48
CA ARG A 691 -44.08 12.63 -1.78
C ARG A 691 -42.88 12.85 -2.69
N ALA A 692 -41.74 13.33 -2.18
CA ALA A 692 -40.49 13.48 -2.96
C ALA A 692 -39.96 12.12 -3.45
N ARG A 693 -40.02 11.06 -2.63
CA ARG A 693 -39.71 9.67 -3.05
C ARG A 693 -40.47 9.24 -4.28
N ARG A 694 -41.80 9.46 -4.26
CA ARG A 694 -42.65 9.08 -5.42
C ARG A 694 -42.31 9.90 -6.67
N TRP A 695 -42.12 11.21 -6.49
CA TRP A 695 -41.76 12.10 -7.59
C TRP A 695 -40.40 11.70 -8.18
N TYR A 696 -39.38 11.46 -7.35
CA TYR A 696 -38.04 11.01 -7.77
C TYR A 696 -38.09 9.74 -8.60
N LYS A 697 -38.78 8.71 -8.09
CA LYS A 697 -38.91 7.41 -8.76
C LYS A 697 -39.60 7.50 -10.13
N LEU A 698 -40.60 8.38 -10.27
CA LEU A 698 -41.36 8.56 -11.50
C LEU A 698 -40.61 9.38 -12.55
N ASN A 699 -39.83 10.38 -12.13
CA ASN A 699 -39.22 11.37 -13.03
C ASN A 699 -37.73 11.15 -13.28
N VAL A 700 -37.08 10.16 -12.62
CA VAL A 700 -35.65 9.92 -12.82
C VAL A 700 -35.31 9.65 -14.29
N PRO A 701 -34.36 10.43 -14.92
CA PRO A 701 -33.95 10.26 -16.31
C PRO A 701 -33.44 8.83 -16.60
N ALA A 702 -33.62 8.34 -17.83
CA ALA A 702 -33.16 7.01 -18.23
C ALA A 702 -31.63 6.84 -18.05
N SER A 703 -30.83 7.89 -18.26
CA SER A 703 -29.39 7.93 -18.01
C SER A 703 -29.06 7.60 -16.56
N LEU A 704 -29.72 8.24 -15.61
CA LEU A 704 -29.53 8.05 -14.18
C LEU A 704 -30.19 6.79 -13.64
N ARG A 705 -31.32 6.37 -14.22
CA ARG A 705 -32.03 5.16 -13.78
C ARG A 705 -31.19 3.89 -13.89
N SER A 706 -30.30 3.83 -14.87
CA SER A 706 -29.37 2.70 -15.05
C SER A 706 -28.26 2.64 -13.98
N THR A 707 -28.02 3.73 -13.27
CA THR A 707 -26.97 3.87 -12.25
C THR A 707 -27.50 3.79 -10.81
N ILE A 708 -28.81 3.59 -10.63
CA ILE A 708 -29.46 3.46 -9.32
C ILE A 708 -30.07 2.07 -9.21
N ASP A 709 -29.81 1.38 -8.10
CA ASP A 709 -30.52 0.18 -7.72
C ASP A 709 -31.57 0.54 -6.64
N PHE A 710 -32.85 0.54 -7.04
CA PHE A 710 -33.95 0.80 -6.12
C PHE A 710 -34.20 -0.37 -5.16
N PHE A 711 -34.75 -0.06 -3.97
CA PHE A 711 -35.14 -1.12 -3.02
C PHE A 711 -36.45 -1.76 -3.47
N GLU A 712 -36.33 -2.85 -4.22
CA GLU A 712 -37.45 -3.63 -4.73
C GLU A 712 -37.40 -5.04 -4.13
N VAL A 713 -38.57 -5.54 -3.67
CA VAL A 713 -38.68 -6.86 -3.01
C VAL A 713 -38.20 -7.98 -3.92
N ASN A 714 -38.52 -7.93 -5.22
CA ASN A 714 -38.22 -8.95 -6.22
C ASN A 714 -36.90 -8.72 -6.98
N ASN A 715 -36.07 -7.79 -6.48
CA ASN A 715 -34.79 -7.51 -7.13
C ASN A 715 -33.65 -7.38 -6.09
N ILE A 716 -32.43 -7.60 -6.55
CA ILE A 716 -31.23 -7.41 -5.72
C ILE A 716 -30.62 -6.02 -5.98
N ASN A 717 -30.11 -5.43 -4.93
CA ASN A 717 -29.35 -4.20 -5.00
C ASN A 717 -27.86 -4.52 -5.14
N ARG A 718 -27.29 -4.24 -6.31
CA ARG A 718 -25.92 -4.61 -6.68
C ARG A 718 -24.84 -3.80 -5.94
N ALA A 719 -25.20 -2.60 -5.50
CA ALA A 719 -24.31 -1.72 -4.78
C ALA A 719 -24.22 -2.03 -3.27
N ARG A 720 -25.21 -2.77 -2.74
CA ARG A 720 -25.27 -3.17 -1.34
C ARG A 720 -24.58 -4.53 -1.09
N SER A 721 -24.19 -4.74 0.15
CA SER A 721 -23.61 -6.01 0.60
C SER A 721 -24.60 -7.17 0.45
N THR A 722 -24.08 -8.41 0.42
CA THR A 722 -24.92 -9.60 0.41
C THR A 722 -25.82 -9.63 1.67
N ARG A 723 -25.25 -9.27 2.82
CA ARG A 723 -25.98 -9.16 4.08
C ARG A 723 -27.18 -8.20 3.96
N ASP A 724 -26.95 -6.99 3.46
CA ASP A 724 -28.03 -5.98 3.31
C ASP A 724 -29.09 -6.43 2.30
N ASN A 725 -28.72 -7.19 1.29
CA ASN A 725 -29.65 -7.72 0.30
C ASN A 725 -30.58 -8.80 0.89
N ILE A 726 -30.08 -9.65 1.80
CA ILE A 726 -30.89 -10.66 2.46
C ILE A 726 -31.73 -10.04 3.59
N LEU A 727 -31.13 -9.18 4.41
CA LEU A 727 -31.85 -8.46 5.48
C LEU A 727 -33.01 -7.60 4.94
N PHE A 728 -32.85 -7.06 3.75
CA PHE A 728 -33.77 -6.13 3.08
C PHE A 728 -34.32 -5.03 4.01
N GLY A 729 -33.43 -4.45 4.81
CA GLY A 729 -33.78 -3.44 5.81
C GLY A 729 -32.55 -2.86 6.51
N LYS A 730 -32.80 -2.01 7.47
CA LYS A 730 -31.79 -1.43 8.38
C LYS A 730 -31.90 -2.06 9.76
N SER A 731 -30.77 -2.39 10.39
CA SER A 731 -30.78 -2.88 11.78
C SER A 731 -31.21 -1.75 12.71
N SER A 732 -32.25 -1.99 13.50
CA SER A 732 -32.73 -1.14 14.57
C SER A 732 -32.18 -1.58 15.93
N ALA A 733 -31.54 -2.74 16.00
CA ALA A 733 -31.10 -3.35 17.25
C ALA A 733 -29.98 -2.51 17.90
N SER A 734 -30.31 -1.90 19.02
CA SER A 734 -29.36 -1.20 19.90
C SER A 734 -28.69 -2.14 20.90
N ASN A 735 -29.11 -3.40 20.97
CA ASN A 735 -28.60 -4.40 21.92
C ASN A 735 -27.78 -5.48 21.20
N SER A 736 -26.60 -5.82 21.74
CA SER A 736 -25.69 -6.84 21.19
C SER A 736 -26.34 -8.23 21.07
N ASP A 737 -27.24 -8.60 22.03
CA ASP A 737 -27.90 -9.89 22.03
C ASP A 737 -28.89 -10.04 20.87
N SER A 738 -29.59 -8.96 20.50
CA SER A 738 -30.51 -8.95 19.37
C SER A 738 -29.76 -9.04 18.04
N THR A 739 -28.61 -8.37 17.94
CA THR A 739 -27.75 -8.44 16.74
C THR A 739 -27.21 -9.86 16.55
N ALA A 740 -26.73 -10.51 17.63
CA ALA A 740 -26.20 -11.88 17.55
C ALA A 740 -27.27 -12.90 17.10
N LYS A 741 -28.51 -12.75 17.57
CA LYS A 741 -29.63 -13.61 17.15
C LYS A 741 -30.02 -13.40 15.68
N VAL A 742 -30.00 -12.15 15.20
CA VAL A 742 -30.22 -11.81 13.79
C VAL A 742 -29.14 -12.46 12.91
N ASP A 743 -27.88 -12.41 13.33
CA ASP A 743 -26.77 -13.01 12.58
C ASP A 743 -26.87 -14.56 12.59
N GLU A 744 -27.33 -15.18 13.68
CA GLU A 744 -27.59 -16.62 13.77
C GLU A 744 -28.70 -17.05 12.80
N LEU A 745 -29.85 -16.34 12.80
CA LEU A 745 -30.95 -16.61 11.87
C LEU A 745 -30.47 -16.44 10.41
N LEU A 746 -29.76 -15.37 10.13
CA LEU A 746 -29.20 -15.09 8.80
C LEU A 746 -28.29 -16.22 8.32
N ARG A 747 -27.40 -16.71 9.18
CA ARG A 747 -26.53 -17.86 8.92
C ARG A 747 -27.30 -19.10 8.58
N GLY A 748 -28.31 -19.45 9.41
CA GLY A 748 -29.17 -20.62 9.19
C GLY A 748 -29.89 -20.56 7.84
N VAL A 749 -30.37 -19.40 7.42
CA VAL A 749 -31.01 -19.21 6.10
C VAL A 749 -30.03 -19.39 4.95
N ILE A 750 -28.84 -18.81 5.06
CA ILE A 750 -27.79 -18.92 4.03
C ILE A 750 -27.41 -20.38 3.81
N ASP A 751 -27.23 -21.14 4.87
CA ASP A 751 -26.89 -22.57 4.79
C ASP A 751 -28.02 -23.38 4.15
N ARG A 752 -29.30 -23.14 4.51
CA ARG A 752 -30.46 -23.79 3.89
C ARG A 752 -30.63 -23.46 2.39
N CYS A 753 -30.26 -22.26 1.99
CA CYS A 753 -30.30 -21.86 0.57
C CYS A 753 -29.07 -22.31 -0.23
N GLY A 754 -28.03 -22.89 0.42
CA GLY A 754 -26.82 -23.36 -0.23
C GLY A 754 -25.99 -22.22 -0.81
N LEU A 755 -25.96 -21.06 -0.12
CA LEU A 755 -25.23 -19.87 -0.51
C LEU A 755 -23.82 -19.77 0.15
N THR A 756 -23.50 -20.63 1.11
CA THR A 756 -22.26 -20.59 1.89
C THR A 756 -21.02 -20.64 1.01
N GLN A 757 -20.97 -21.55 0.03
CA GLN A 757 -19.83 -21.62 -0.90
C GLN A 757 -19.71 -20.39 -1.79
N PHE A 758 -20.82 -19.90 -2.32
CA PHE A 758 -20.83 -18.67 -3.10
C PHE A 758 -20.28 -17.48 -2.29
N LEU A 759 -20.63 -17.37 -1.01
CA LEU A 759 -20.14 -16.30 -0.13
C LEU A 759 -18.65 -16.42 0.17
N ILE A 760 -18.13 -17.63 0.36
CA ILE A 760 -16.69 -17.84 0.49
C ILE A 760 -15.97 -17.46 -0.81
N ASP A 761 -16.50 -17.85 -1.99
CA ASP A 761 -15.94 -17.46 -3.28
C ASP A 761 -15.94 -15.93 -3.47
N LEU A 762 -17.03 -15.27 -3.09
CA LEU A 762 -17.15 -13.81 -3.10
C LEU A 762 -16.16 -13.17 -2.12
N GLY A 763 -16.01 -13.74 -0.93
CA GLY A 763 -15.04 -13.29 0.07
C GLY A 763 -13.59 -13.43 -0.40
N MET A 764 -13.28 -14.49 -1.14
CA MET A 764 -11.95 -14.64 -1.77
C MET A 764 -11.60 -13.53 -2.78
N THR A 765 -12.58 -12.78 -3.30
CA THR A 765 -12.32 -11.60 -4.15
C THR A 765 -11.98 -10.34 -3.33
N TYR A 766 -11.96 -10.38 -2.00
CA TYR A 766 -11.62 -9.24 -1.15
C TYR A 766 -10.18 -8.80 -1.37
N ASP A 767 -9.98 -7.50 -1.63
CA ASP A 767 -8.66 -6.89 -1.80
C ASP A 767 -7.99 -6.73 -0.43
N ILE A 768 -6.84 -7.39 -0.27
CA ILE A 768 -6.08 -7.42 0.99
C ILE A 768 -5.17 -6.21 1.19
N GLY A 769 -5.01 -5.36 0.18
CA GLY A 769 -4.11 -4.22 0.19
C GLY A 769 -2.62 -4.60 0.09
N VAL A 770 -1.76 -3.60 0.05
CA VAL A 770 -0.31 -3.80 -0.06
C VAL A 770 0.22 -4.53 1.17
N GLY A 771 0.95 -5.63 0.96
CA GLY A 771 1.49 -6.45 2.04
C GLY A 771 0.44 -7.14 2.92
N GLY A 772 -0.83 -7.16 2.51
CA GLY A 772 -1.94 -7.70 3.31
C GLY A 772 -2.39 -6.77 4.44
N ALA A 773 -2.19 -5.45 4.30
CA ALA A 773 -2.43 -4.46 5.36
C ALA A 773 -3.89 -4.39 5.86
N ARG A 774 -4.86 -4.84 5.04
CA ARG A 774 -6.29 -4.88 5.42
C ARG A 774 -6.68 -6.12 6.21
N LEU A 775 -5.76 -7.07 6.38
CA LEU A 775 -5.96 -8.28 7.17
C LEU A 775 -5.30 -8.14 8.54
N THR A 776 -5.89 -8.77 9.55
CA THR A 776 -5.25 -8.91 10.87
C THR A 776 -3.97 -9.77 10.77
N VAL A 777 -3.07 -9.65 11.74
CA VAL A 777 -1.83 -10.46 11.78
C VAL A 777 -2.15 -11.96 11.77
N SER A 778 -3.15 -12.38 12.56
CA SER A 778 -3.62 -13.77 12.62
C SER A 778 -4.14 -14.26 11.26
N GLN A 779 -4.96 -13.45 10.57
CA GLN A 779 -5.46 -13.80 9.23
C GLN A 779 -4.31 -13.91 8.21
N ARG A 780 -3.32 -12.99 8.26
CA ARG A 780 -2.15 -13.06 7.39
C ARG A 780 -1.32 -14.32 7.61
N GLN A 781 -1.06 -14.69 8.87
CA GLN A 781 -0.32 -15.92 9.19
C GLN A 781 -1.06 -17.16 8.70
N ARG A 782 -2.36 -17.28 8.99
CA ARG A 782 -3.19 -18.40 8.52
C ARG A 782 -3.27 -18.46 6.99
N LEU A 783 -3.39 -17.32 6.32
CA LEU A 783 -3.43 -17.25 4.85
C LEU A 783 -2.07 -17.64 4.23
N ALA A 784 -0.96 -17.28 4.87
CA ALA A 784 0.38 -17.69 4.42
C ALA A 784 0.58 -19.21 4.55
N VAL A 785 0.06 -19.83 5.62
CA VAL A 785 0.05 -21.29 5.77
C VAL A 785 -0.82 -21.93 4.69
N ALA A 786 -2.03 -21.40 4.44
CA ALA A 786 -2.92 -21.88 3.39
C ALA A 786 -2.27 -21.81 2.01
N ARG A 787 -1.63 -20.68 1.69
CA ARG A 787 -0.84 -20.49 0.47
C ARG A 787 0.28 -21.52 0.32
N CYS A 788 0.98 -21.82 1.40
CA CYS A 788 2.03 -22.85 1.41
C CYS A 788 1.48 -24.25 1.12
N LEU A 789 0.36 -24.65 1.73
CA LEU A 789 -0.26 -25.95 1.55
C LEU A 789 -0.86 -26.16 0.16
N LEU A 790 -1.29 -25.09 -0.50
CA LEU A 790 -1.94 -25.18 -1.81
C LEU A 790 -1.05 -25.83 -2.87
N LYS A 791 0.26 -25.55 -2.84
CA LYS A 791 1.24 -26.12 -3.80
C LYS A 791 1.73 -27.54 -3.44
N LYS A 792 1.18 -28.17 -2.40
CA LYS A 792 1.52 -29.53 -1.95
C LYS A 792 3.03 -29.80 -1.84
N PRO A 793 3.81 -29.04 -1.09
CA PRO A 793 5.24 -29.24 -0.98
C PRO A 793 5.54 -30.57 -0.25
N ASP A 794 6.71 -31.17 -0.55
CA ASP A 794 7.17 -32.39 0.13
C ASP A 794 7.72 -32.10 1.54
N ILE A 795 8.31 -30.91 1.73
CA ILE A 795 8.81 -30.42 3.03
C ILE A 795 8.19 -29.05 3.32
N VAL A 796 7.58 -28.90 4.50
CA VAL A 796 7.05 -27.63 5.00
C VAL A 796 7.84 -27.18 6.20
N VAL A 797 8.35 -25.95 6.18
CA VAL A 797 9.05 -25.32 7.29
C VAL A 797 8.21 -24.18 7.84
N LEU A 798 7.77 -24.28 9.08
CA LEU A 798 7.02 -23.26 9.80
C LEU A 798 7.91 -22.64 10.88
N ASN A 799 8.21 -21.37 10.77
CA ASN A 799 8.96 -20.61 11.75
C ASN A 799 8.05 -19.60 12.45
N GLU A 800 7.64 -19.91 13.67
CA GLU A 800 6.71 -19.05 14.44
C GLU A 800 5.48 -18.60 13.63
N ALA A 801 5.01 -19.46 12.73
CA ALA A 801 4.01 -19.11 11.72
C ALA A 801 2.60 -18.94 12.29
N LEU A 802 2.35 -19.37 13.53
CA LEU A 802 1.05 -19.34 14.19
C LEU A 802 1.06 -18.53 15.51
N THR A 803 2.09 -17.77 15.79
CA THR A 803 2.26 -17.06 17.08
C THR A 803 1.17 -16.04 17.39
N SER A 804 0.58 -15.42 16.36
CA SER A 804 -0.52 -14.44 16.52
C SER A 804 -1.90 -15.07 16.39
N VAL A 805 -1.98 -16.39 16.24
CA VAL A 805 -3.24 -17.12 16.17
C VAL A 805 -3.68 -17.52 17.58
N GLU A 806 -4.97 -17.43 17.90
CA GLU A 806 -5.51 -17.83 19.19
C GLU A 806 -5.20 -19.32 19.49
N PRO A 807 -4.85 -19.68 20.74
CA PRO A 807 -4.44 -21.03 21.12
C PRO A 807 -5.42 -22.13 20.69
N ARG A 808 -6.73 -21.86 20.75
CA ARG A 808 -7.76 -22.82 20.30
C ARG A 808 -7.64 -23.15 18.81
N TYR A 809 -7.38 -22.17 17.96
CA TYR A 809 -7.20 -22.36 16.52
C TYR A 809 -5.84 -22.97 16.19
N GLN A 810 -4.77 -22.65 16.97
CA GLN A 810 -3.46 -23.25 16.78
C GLN A 810 -3.52 -24.78 16.82
N GLY A 811 -4.18 -25.35 17.83
CA GLY A 811 -4.35 -26.80 17.98
C GLY A 811 -5.13 -27.44 16.81
N LEU A 812 -6.22 -26.81 16.37
CA LEU A 812 -6.99 -27.27 15.21
C LEU A 812 -6.20 -27.23 13.92
N ILE A 813 -5.50 -26.12 13.68
CA ILE A 813 -4.66 -25.94 12.49
C ILE A 813 -3.52 -26.95 12.48
N LEU A 814 -2.81 -27.18 13.60
CA LEU A 814 -1.74 -28.16 13.67
C LEU A 814 -2.24 -29.60 13.42
N THR A 815 -3.42 -29.93 13.92
CA THR A 815 -4.04 -31.23 13.66
C THR A 815 -4.38 -31.39 12.17
N ALA A 816 -4.99 -30.38 11.56
CA ALA A 816 -5.31 -30.37 10.14
C ALA A 816 -4.06 -30.41 9.25
N LEU A 817 -3.02 -29.64 9.62
CA LEU A 817 -1.72 -29.64 8.94
C LEU A 817 -1.08 -31.04 8.94
N ARG A 818 -1.07 -31.72 10.08
CA ARG A 818 -0.52 -33.08 10.17
C ARG A 818 -1.29 -34.08 9.31
N ALA A 819 -2.61 -33.92 9.24
CA ALA A 819 -3.46 -34.75 8.38
C ALA A 819 -3.19 -34.47 6.89
N GLU A 820 -3.12 -33.19 6.49
CA GLU A 820 -2.85 -32.80 5.10
C GLU A 820 -1.41 -33.15 4.65
N LEU A 821 -0.45 -33.14 5.59
CA LEU A 821 0.95 -33.49 5.36
C LEU A 821 1.26 -34.95 5.72
N SER A 822 0.26 -35.81 5.84
CA SER A 822 0.49 -37.24 6.04
C SER A 822 1.37 -37.83 4.92
N GLY A 823 2.48 -38.50 5.26
CA GLY A 823 3.48 -38.99 4.32
C GLY A 823 4.41 -37.91 3.74
N ARG A 824 4.43 -36.71 4.32
CA ARG A 824 5.31 -35.58 3.98
C ARG A 824 6.01 -35.06 5.22
N THR A 825 7.01 -34.20 5.04
CA THR A 825 7.80 -33.67 6.15
C THR A 825 7.28 -32.33 6.62
N LEU A 826 7.11 -32.21 7.95
CA LEU A 826 6.78 -30.95 8.63
C LEU A 826 7.91 -30.61 9.60
N ILE A 827 8.58 -29.49 9.39
CA ILE A 827 9.58 -28.92 10.30
C ILE A 827 8.98 -27.69 10.94
N MET A 828 8.82 -27.71 12.25
CA MET A 828 8.32 -26.57 13.02
C MET A 828 9.42 -26.01 13.89
N ILE A 829 9.64 -24.69 13.88
CA ILE A 829 10.69 -24.03 14.64
C ILE A 829 10.03 -22.97 15.52
N GLU A 830 10.18 -23.12 16.84
CA GLU A 830 9.51 -22.30 17.86
C GLU A 830 10.52 -21.78 18.90
N GLY A 831 10.15 -20.68 19.57
CA GLY A 831 10.95 -20.13 20.67
C GLY A 831 10.76 -20.86 22.00
N ILE A 832 9.64 -21.46 22.20
CA ILE A 832 9.20 -22.15 23.40
C ILE A 832 8.46 -23.45 23.02
N ASP A 833 8.49 -24.41 23.92
CA ASP A 833 7.80 -25.69 23.78
C ASP A 833 6.28 -25.52 23.92
N ARG A 834 5.64 -25.03 22.85
CA ARG A 834 4.18 -24.91 22.72
C ARG A 834 3.66 -25.99 21.76
N GLY A 835 3.36 -27.17 22.23
CA GLY A 835 2.73 -28.22 21.41
C GLY A 835 3.67 -29.25 20.81
N ALA A 836 4.73 -29.59 21.52
CA ALA A 836 5.62 -30.72 21.21
C ALA A 836 4.86 -32.07 21.13
N HIS A 837 3.66 -32.15 21.72
CA HIS A 837 2.78 -33.32 21.65
C HIS A 837 2.40 -33.63 20.20
N GLY A 838 2.84 -34.80 19.71
CA GLY A 838 2.52 -35.28 18.35
C GLY A 838 3.58 -35.01 17.30
N PHE A 839 4.76 -34.45 17.63
CA PHE A 839 5.96 -34.50 16.79
C PHE A 839 6.74 -35.79 17.05
N GLN A 840 7.30 -36.36 15.99
CA GLN A 840 8.04 -37.64 16.07
C GLN A 840 9.45 -37.43 16.64
N ARG A 841 10.04 -36.24 16.38
CA ARG A 841 11.39 -35.88 16.85
C ARG A 841 11.39 -34.43 17.33
N ILE A 842 12.09 -34.16 18.43
CA ILE A 842 12.22 -32.84 19.02
C ILE A 842 13.69 -32.52 19.20
N PHE A 843 14.08 -31.31 18.81
CA PHE A 843 15.48 -30.86 18.89
C PHE A 843 15.57 -29.54 19.66
N ASP A 844 16.52 -29.47 20.56
CA ASP A 844 16.92 -28.23 21.24
C ASP A 844 18.05 -27.56 20.44
N VAL A 845 17.96 -26.27 20.22
CA VAL A 845 18.97 -25.47 19.52
C VAL A 845 19.56 -24.45 20.48
N VAL A 846 20.81 -24.67 20.88
CA VAL A 846 21.55 -23.83 21.82
C VAL A 846 22.81 -23.31 21.15
N ARG A 847 22.97 -21.99 21.09
CA ARG A 847 24.12 -21.33 20.45
C ARG A 847 24.40 -21.83 19.01
N GLY A 848 23.34 -22.10 18.27
CA GLY A 848 23.43 -22.58 16.89
C GLY A 848 23.73 -24.08 16.72
N GLN A 849 23.96 -24.82 17.80
CA GLN A 849 24.14 -26.29 17.78
C GLN A 849 22.82 -27.00 18.04
N ILE A 850 22.60 -28.12 17.39
CA ILE A 850 21.38 -28.92 17.44
C ILE A 850 21.61 -30.18 18.24
N SER A 851 20.77 -30.44 19.21
CA SER A 851 20.77 -31.69 20.00
C SER A 851 19.38 -32.29 20.03
N GLU A 852 19.29 -33.59 19.86
CA GLU A 852 18.00 -34.28 19.93
C GLU A 852 17.57 -34.51 21.39
N ARG A 853 16.31 -34.21 21.71
CA ARG A 853 15.72 -34.46 23.02
C ARG A 853 15.21 -35.90 23.09
N ALA A 854 15.66 -36.68 24.06
CA ALA A 854 15.17 -38.04 24.27
C ALA A 854 13.67 -38.02 24.65
N LEU A 855 12.85 -38.77 23.91
CA LEU A 855 11.40 -38.86 24.12
C LEU A 855 11.01 -39.53 25.44
N ASP A 856 11.91 -40.29 26.07
CA ASP A 856 11.69 -41.03 27.34
C ASP A 856 11.36 -40.08 28.52
N HIS A 857 11.75 -38.84 28.47
CA HIS A 857 11.41 -37.83 29.48
C HIS A 857 9.98 -37.27 29.34
N LEU A 858 9.34 -37.42 28.18
CA LEU A 858 7.96 -37.01 27.97
C LEU A 858 6.94 -38.00 28.61
N SER A 859 7.25 -39.29 28.71
CA SER A 859 6.39 -40.30 29.35
C SER A 859 6.48 -40.28 30.88
N SER A 860 7.58 -39.82 31.47
CA SER A 860 7.69 -39.66 32.91
C SER A 860 7.16 -38.29 33.41
N GLN A 861 7.11 -37.28 32.56
CA GLN A 861 6.41 -36.02 32.87
C GLN A 861 4.90 -36.08 32.66
N ILE A 862 4.37 -37.13 31.95
CA ILE A 862 2.94 -37.38 31.84
C ILE A 862 2.33 -37.94 33.12
N LYS A 863 3.13 -38.46 34.11
CA LYS A 863 2.64 -38.81 35.45
C LYS A 863 2.72 -37.71 36.47
N THR A 864 3.43 -36.68 36.22
CA THR A 864 3.30 -35.36 36.77
C THR A 864 3.28 -34.43 35.57
N THR A 865 2.09 -34.15 35.02
CA THR A 865 1.88 -32.82 34.52
C THR A 865 2.53 -31.90 35.55
N PRO A 866 3.55 -31.16 35.23
CA PRO A 866 3.43 -29.80 35.53
C PRO A 866 2.30 -29.45 34.54
N GLN A 867 1.05 -29.45 35.00
CA GLN A 867 0.30 -28.25 34.73
C GLN A 867 1.38 -27.23 34.55
N VAL A 868 1.54 -26.67 33.32
CA VAL A 868 2.01 -25.29 33.24
C VAL A 868 1.62 -24.81 34.59
N GLU A 869 2.60 -24.51 35.47
CA GLU A 869 2.28 -23.66 36.55
C GLU A 869 1.70 -22.49 35.83
N ASP A 870 0.46 -22.76 35.43
CA ASP A 870 -0.50 -21.75 35.26
C ASP A 870 -0.26 -21.00 36.54
N ASP A 871 0.15 -19.82 36.47
CA ASP A 871 0.20 -18.78 37.49
C ASP A 871 -0.99 -18.87 38.48
N HIS A 872 -1.78 -19.95 38.38
CA HIS A 872 -2.87 -20.42 39.24
C HIS A 872 -2.39 -20.96 40.59
N ASP A 873 -1.15 -21.34 40.76
CA ASP A 873 -0.64 -21.82 42.03
C ASP A 873 0.10 -20.75 42.86
N SER A 874 0.40 -19.57 42.25
CA SER A 874 0.67 -18.39 43.02
C SER A 874 -0.63 -17.88 43.65
N THR A 875 -0.62 -17.50 44.93
CA THR A 875 -1.76 -16.85 45.64
C THR A 875 -2.33 -15.68 44.77
N LEU A 876 -1.47 -15.02 44.05
CA LEU A 876 -1.79 -13.94 43.07
C LEU A 876 -2.57 -14.42 41.86
N GLY A 877 -2.23 -15.56 41.27
CA GLY A 877 -2.95 -16.12 40.11
C GLY A 877 -4.36 -16.56 40.48
N ARG A 878 -4.54 -17.20 41.64
CA ARG A 878 -5.88 -17.59 42.17
C ARG A 878 -6.76 -16.36 42.47
N THR A 879 -6.16 -15.31 43.08
CA THR A 879 -6.89 -14.07 43.38
C THR A 879 -7.28 -13.33 42.10
N ALA A 880 -6.43 -13.27 41.08
CA ALA A 880 -6.74 -12.68 39.81
C ALA A 880 -7.86 -13.43 39.05
N GLU A 881 -7.89 -14.78 39.15
CA GLU A 881 -8.96 -15.60 38.59
C GLU A 881 -10.29 -15.37 39.32
N LEU A 882 -10.28 -15.29 40.64
CA LEU A 882 -11.45 -14.94 41.42
C LEU A 882 -12.01 -13.57 41.04
N LEU A 883 -11.14 -12.60 40.85
CA LEU A 883 -11.53 -11.26 40.38
C LEU A 883 -12.13 -11.27 38.98
N SER A 884 -11.61 -12.10 38.05
CA SER A 884 -12.16 -12.22 36.70
C SER A 884 -13.61 -12.73 36.63
N ARG A 885 -14.03 -13.47 37.63
CA ARG A 885 -15.40 -14.01 37.77
C ARG A 885 -16.42 -13.00 38.31
N ILE A 886 -15.97 -11.85 38.78
CA ILE A 886 -16.83 -10.78 39.25
C ILE A 886 -17.32 -9.96 38.08
N PRO A 887 -18.63 -9.78 37.86
CA PRO A 887 -19.16 -9.08 36.67
C PRO A 887 -18.60 -7.68 36.47
N LEU A 888 -18.25 -6.98 37.56
CA LEU A 888 -17.64 -5.67 37.54
C LEU A 888 -16.25 -5.64 36.88
N PHE A 889 -15.52 -6.76 36.89
CA PHE A 889 -14.14 -6.87 36.40
C PHE A 889 -13.99 -7.81 35.18
N SER A 890 -15.08 -8.33 34.64
CA SER A 890 -15.09 -9.30 33.53
C SER A 890 -14.47 -8.77 32.22
N GLY A 891 -14.38 -7.45 32.05
CA GLY A 891 -13.78 -6.81 30.87
C GLY A 891 -12.34 -6.37 31.05
N ILE A 892 -11.68 -6.67 32.18
CA ILE A 892 -10.31 -6.28 32.47
C ILE A 892 -9.33 -7.35 32.00
N ASP A 893 -8.23 -6.94 31.36
CA ASP A 893 -7.18 -7.87 30.96
C ASP A 893 -6.49 -8.54 32.16
N ARG A 894 -5.97 -9.77 31.92
CA ARG A 894 -5.39 -10.61 32.99
C ARG A 894 -4.21 -9.96 33.69
N GLY A 895 -3.43 -9.13 33.00
CA GLY A 895 -2.29 -8.42 33.61
C GLY A 895 -2.74 -7.39 34.64
N ARG A 896 -3.79 -6.62 34.34
CA ARG A 896 -4.38 -5.65 35.26
C ARG A 896 -5.13 -6.32 36.42
N LEU A 897 -5.76 -7.47 36.18
CA LEU A 897 -6.34 -8.28 37.27
C LEU A 897 -5.29 -8.81 38.23
N LYS A 898 -4.10 -9.22 37.77
CA LYS A 898 -2.97 -9.59 38.62
C LYS A 898 -2.44 -8.39 39.43
N LEU A 899 -2.38 -7.22 38.83
CA LEU A 899 -1.98 -6.00 39.53
C LEU A 899 -3.01 -5.62 40.62
N LEU A 900 -4.31 -5.77 40.30
CA LEU A 900 -5.37 -5.55 41.28
C LEU A 900 -5.30 -6.56 42.44
N ALA A 901 -5.04 -7.83 42.13
CA ALA A 901 -4.82 -8.90 43.12
C ALA A 901 -3.61 -8.61 44.02
N PHE A 902 -2.50 -8.13 43.46
CA PHE A 902 -1.29 -7.77 44.16
C PHE A 902 -1.49 -6.58 45.13
N THR A 903 -2.34 -5.63 44.77
CA THR A 903 -2.61 -4.41 45.56
C THR A 903 -3.80 -4.58 46.52
N SER A 904 -4.51 -5.72 46.48
CA SER A 904 -5.60 -6.04 47.38
C SER A 904 -5.10 -6.78 48.63
N GLU A 905 -5.78 -6.52 49.74
CA GLU A 905 -5.45 -7.10 51.05
C GLU A 905 -6.56 -8.08 51.46
N PRO A 906 -6.26 -9.39 51.64
CA PRO A 906 -7.24 -10.33 52.15
C PRO A 906 -7.54 -10.04 53.63
N VAL A 907 -8.83 -9.93 53.96
CA VAL A 907 -9.33 -9.69 55.30
C VAL A 907 -10.46 -10.65 55.65
N SER A 908 -10.51 -11.10 56.87
CA SER A 908 -11.56 -12.04 57.35
C SER A 908 -12.25 -11.47 58.58
N PHE A 909 -13.53 -11.63 58.67
CA PHE A 909 -14.37 -11.20 59.81
C PHE A 909 -15.25 -12.36 60.27
N ASN A 910 -15.35 -12.53 61.57
CA ASN A 910 -16.23 -13.50 62.17
C ASN A 910 -17.69 -13.03 62.19
N ALA A 911 -18.63 -13.95 62.26
CA ALA A 911 -20.06 -13.65 62.33
C ALA A 911 -20.37 -12.67 63.50
N GLY A 912 -21.10 -11.60 63.19
CA GLY A 912 -21.45 -10.54 64.13
C GLY A 912 -20.43 -9.40 64.24
N GLN A 913 -19.26 -9.52 63.66
CA GLN A 913 -18.19 -8.49 63.69
C GLN A 913 -18.50 -7.33 62.72
N VAL A 914 -18.24 -6.12 63.16
CA VAL A 914 -18.46 -4.92 62.37
C VAL A 914 -17.26 -4.66 61.44
N VAL A 915 -17.48 -4.53 60.14
CA VAL A 915 -16.43 -4.21 59.11
C VAL A 915 -16.08 -2.72 59.17
N PHE A 916 -17.09 -1.84 59.15
CA PHE A 916 -16.98 -0.41 59.41
C PHE A 916 -18.32 0.17 59.89
N ARG A 917 -18.31 1.32 60.47
CA ARG A 917 -19.50 2.02 61.02
C ARG A 917 -19.95 3.16 60.16
N GLN A 918 -21.23 3.46 60.19
CA GLN A 918 -21.78 4.70 59.62
C GLN A 918 -21.06 5.94 60.17
N GLY A 919 -20.63 6.84 59.27
CA GLY A 919 -19.85 8.03 59.64
C GLY A 919 -18.34 7.86 59.64
N ASP A 920 -17.82 6.63 59.55
CA ASP A 920 -16.38 6.39 59.43
C ASP A 920 -15.81 6.97 58.13
N VAL A 921 -14.52 7.32 58.12
CA VAL A 921 -13.82 7.73 56.89
C VAL A 921 -13.65 6.52 55.97
N GLY A 922 -14.04 6.68 54.71
CA GLY A 922 -13.92 5.59 53.69
C GLY A 922 -12.55 5.59 53.02
N ASP A 923 -11.71 4.64 53.35
CA ASP A 923 -10.37 4.47 52.73
C ASP A 923 -10.24 3.22 51.84
N ARG A 924 -11.21 2.28 51.92
CA ARG A 924 -11.19 0.97 51.21
C ARG A 924 -12.57 0.58 50.67
N ALA A 925 -12.61 -0.10 49.55
CA ALA A 925 -13.75 -0.89 49.05
C ALA A 925 -13.51 -2.38 49.36
N PHE A 926 -14.56 -3.15 49.51
CA PHE A 926 -14.49 -4.56 49.86
C PHE A 926 -15.21 -5.44 48.84
N ILE A 927 -14.62 -6.60 48.52
CA ILE A 927 -15.17 -7.63 47.65
C ILE A 927 -15.38 -8.90 48.48
N ILE A 928 -16.60 -9.42 48.54
CA ILE A 928 -16.89 -10.65 49.29
C ILE A 928 -16.46 -11.87 48.46
N LEU A 929 -15.50 -12.65 49.00
CA LEU A 929 -15.06 -13.93 48.44
C LEU A 929 -15.89 -15.09 48.96
N ARG A 930 -16.24 -15.06 50.22
CA ARG A 930 -17.00 -16.10 50.93
C ARG A 930 -17.79 -15.46 52.10
N GLY A 931 -18.99 -15.97 52.38
CA GLY A 931 -19.86 -15.47 53.45
C GLY A 931 -20.83 -14.40 53.02
N GLU A 932 -21.50 -13.78 53.99
CA GLU A 932 -22.49 -12.72 53.78
C GLU A 932 -22.30 -11.58 54.78
N VAL A 933 -22.65 -10.36 54.40
CA VAL A 933 -22.66 -9.16 55.28
C VAL A 933 -24.04 -8.52 55.29
N GLU A 934 -24.39 -7.91 56.40
CA GLU A 934 -25.61 -7.12 56.59
C GLU A 934 -25.28 -5.62 56.49
N VAL A 935 -26.08 -4.90 55.75
CA VAL A 935 -26.06 -3.44 55.66
C VAL A 935 -27.03 -2.90 56.69
N VAL A 936 -26.51 -2.23 57.69
CA VAL A 936 -27.28 -1.73 58.84
C VAL A 936 -27.32 -0.22 58.81
N LEU A 937 -28.51 0.36 58.84
CA LEU A 937 -28.73 1.81 58.98
C LEU A 937 -29.08 2.08 60.43
N HIS A 938 -28.33 2.90 61.12
CA HIS A 938 -28.63 3.39 62.47
C HIS A 938 -29.71 4.45 62.38
N GLY A 939 -30.88 4.16 62.97
CA GLY A 939 -31.98 5.13 63.06
C GLY A 939 -32.15 5.58 64.52
N GLU A 940 -32.86 6.72 64.72
CA GLU A 940 -33.10 7.33 66.05
C GLU A 940 -33.85 6.42 67.05
N ARG A 941 -34.53 5.34 66.58
CA ARG A 941 -35.34 4.43 67.43
C ARG A 941 -34.92 2.95 67.39
N ALA A 942 -34.29 2.48 66.39
CA ALA A 942 -33.75 1.12 66.27
C ALA A 942 -32.88 0.98 65.02
N ASP A 943 -31.90 0.06 65.10
CA ASP A 943 -31.05 -0.38 63.96
C ASP A 943 -31.88 -1.23 62.95
N SER A 944 -31.85 -0.89 61.69
CA SER A 944 -32.57 -1.64 60.65
C SER A 944 -31.58 -2.25 59.65
N VAL A 945 -31.74 -3.55 59.35
CA VAL A 945 -31.00 -4.21 58.28
C VAL A 945 -31.69 -3.89 56.97
N VAL A 946 -30.99 -3.10 56.13
CA VAL A 946 -31.54 -2.55 54.84
C VAL A 946 -31.27 -3.51 53.67
N ALA A 947 -30.16 -4.26 53.75
CA ALA A 947 -29.80 -5.22 52.71
C ALA A 947 -28.82 -6.29 53.21
N ARG A 948 -28.77 -7.43 52.53
CA ARG A 948 -27.71 -8.46 52.69
C ARG A 948 -26.92 -8.56 51.39
N LEU A 949 -25.56 -8.61 51.52
CA LEU A 949 -24.65 -8.73 50.41
C LEU A 949 -23.88 -10.05 50.54
N GLY A 950 -23.83 -10.81 49.43
CA GLY A 950 -23.22 -12.14 49.41
C GLY A 950 -22.01 -12.19 48.49
N LYS A 951 -21.55 -13.39 48.19
CA LYS A 951 -20.37 -13.70 47.40
C LYS A 951 -20.33 -12.94 46.05
N HIS A 952 -19.16 -12.41 45.70
CA HIS A 952 -18.86 -11.65 44.48
C HIS A 952 -19.49 -10.25 44.40
N GLN A 953 -20.08 -9.77 45.46
CA GLN A 953 -20.59 -8.40 45.58
C GLN A 953 -19.51 -7.46 46.13
N VAL A 954 -19.56 -6.19 45.68
CA VAL A 954 -18.66 -5.12 46.09
C VAL A 954 -19.41 -4.15 46.97
N PHE A 955 -18.81 -3.66 48.03
CA PHE A 955 -19.40 -2.63 48.91
C PHE A 955 -18.36 -1.65 49.46
N GLY A 956 -18.82 -0.51 49.93
CA GLY A 956 -17.97 0.56 50.42
C GLY A 956 -17.39 1.46 49.31
N GLU A 957 -17.77 1.21 48.08
CA GLU A 957 -17.37 1.95 46.87
C GLU A 957 -17.88 3.40 46.84
N MET A 958 -19.06 3.63 47.40
CA MET A 958 -19.73 4.97 47.38
C MET A 958 -18.90 6.03 48.13
N ALA A 959 -18.39 5.69 49.30
CA ALA A 959 -17.56 6.57 50.09
C ALA A 959 -16.26 6.97 49.37
N LEU A 960 -15.68 6.04 48.61
CA LEU A 960 -14.43 6.26 47.86
C LEU A 960 -14.65 7.14 46.58
N LEU A 961 -15.78 6.99 45.94
CA LEU A 961 -16.08 7.74 44.70
C LEU A 961 -16.61 9.12 44.98
N ALA A 962 -17.39 9.30 46.03
CA ALA A 962 -18.00 10.57 46.41
C ALA A 962 -17.18 11.39 47.43
N ASP A 963 -16.08 10.84 47.90
CA ASP A 963 -15.23 11.41 48.99
C ASP A 963 -16.06 11.80 50.19
N GLN A 964 -16.98 10.91 50.64
CA GLN A 964 -17.92 11.10 51.72
C GLN A 964 -17.74 10.04 52.80
N PRO A 965 -18.12 10.33 54.08
CA PRO A 965 -18.14 9.30 55.11
C PRO A 965 -19.05 8.11 54.78
N ARG A 966 -18.81 6.96 55.43
CA ARG A 966 -19.63 5.74 55.27
C ARG A 966 -21.08 6.03 55.50
N SER A 967 -21.95 5.73 54.58
CA SER A 967 -23.39 5.99 54.66
C SER A 967 -24.16 4.99 55.50
N THR A 968 -23.58 3.81 55.76
CA THR A 968 -24.18 2.72 56.54
C THR A 968 -23.13 1.97 57.33
N THR A 969 -23.55 1.20 58.37
CA THR A 969 -22.73 0.23 59.07
C THR A 969 -22.79 -1.12 58.34
N ILE A 970 -21.62 -1.75 58.15
CA ILE A 970 -21.55 -3.10 57.59
C ILE A 970 -21.10 -4.08 58.67
N ARG A 971 -21.85 -5.17 58.84
CA ARG A 971 -21.61 -6.22 59.81
C ARG A 971 -21.60 -7.58 59.12
N ALA A 972 -20.66 -8.46 59.49
CA ALA A 972 -20.60 -9.80 58.94
C ALA A 972 -21.80 -10.64 59.51
N ALA A 973 -22.61 -11.19 58.61
CA ALA A 973 -23.73 -12.06 58.96
C ALA A 973 -23.28 -13.50 59.23
N THR A 974 -22.26 -13.94 58.55
CA THR A 974 -21.54 -15.19 58.68
C THR A 974 -20.06 -14.97 58.73
N ASP A 975 -19.23 -15.99 59.01
CA ASP A 975 -17.79 -15.86 58.82
C ASP A 975 -17.51 -15.50 57.35
N THR A 976 -16.86 -14.38 57.15
CA THR A 976 -16.77 -13.74 55.83
C THR A 976 -15.32 -13.42 55.48
N ASP A 977 -14.85 -13.94 54.32
CA ASP A 977 -13.57 -13.63 53.73
C ASP A 977 -13.77 -12.62 52.61
N MET A 978 -12.93 -11.57 52.57
CA MET A 978 -13.07 -10.45 51.63
C MET A 978 -11.70 -9.98 51.12
N LEU A 979 -11.70 -9.31 49.99
CA LEU A 979 -10.54 -8.52 49.53
C LEU A 979 -10.81 -7.05 49.76
N ALA A 980 -9.91 -6.37 50.45
CA ALA A 980 -9.94 -4.93 50.63
C ALA A 980 -9.12 -4.23 49.54
N LEU A 981 -9.71 -3.27 48.86
CA LEU A 981 -9.10 -2.45 47.82
C LEU A 981 -8.93 -1.04 48.35
N ARG A 982 -7.73 -0.50 48.30
CA ARG A 982 -7.43 0.88 48.72
C ARG A 982 -8.05 1.91 47.77
N GLN A 983 -8.39 3.09 48.27
CA GLN A 983 -9.01 4.18 47.52
C GLN A 983 -8.22 4.58 46.29
N ASP A 984 -6.90 4.77 46.38
CA ASP A 984 -6.04 5.19 45.29
C ASP A 984 -6.05 4.21 44.11
N VAL A 985 -6.04 2.90 44.40
CA VAL A 985 -6.10 1.81 43.39
C VAL A 985 -7.47 1.72 42.76
N PHE A 986 -8.52 1.76 43.62
CA PHE A 986 -9.91 1.64 43.14
C PHE A 986 -10.33 2.81 42.26
N VAL A 987 -10.06 4.06 42.69
CA VAL A 987 -10.38 5.28 41.91
C VAL A 987 -9.60 5.32 40.58
N ARG A 988 -8.34 4.91 40.59
CA ARG A 988 -7.53 4.82 39.35
C ARG A 988 -8.12 3.79 38.38
N LEU A 989 -8.50 2.60 38.88
CA LEU A 989 -9.11 1.57 38.07
C LEU A 989 -10.40 2.05 37.37
N VAL A 990 -11.24 2.79 38.11
CA VAL A 990 -12.49 3.37 37.61
C VAL A 990 -12.23 4.45 36.56
N LYS A 991 -11.21 5.29 36.76
CA LYS A 991 -10.85 6.36 35.81
C LYS A 991 -10.24 5.83 34.52
N GLU A 992 -9.45 4.75 34.59
CA GLU A 992 -8.71 4.21 33.45
C GLU A 992 -9.52 3.15 32.66
N ASN A 993 -10.66 2.67 33.18
CA ASN A 993 -11.41 1.59 32.58
C ASN A 993 -12.92 1.93 32.49
N SER A 994 -13.36 2.32 31.31
CA SER A 994 -14.75 2.68 31.04
C SER A 994 -15.74 1.54 31.33
N GLY A 995 -15.37 0.29 31.12
CA GLY A 995 -16.20 -0.88 31.44
C GLY A 995 -16.47 -1.01 32.94
N VAL A 996 -15.45 -0.78 33.80
CA VAL A 996 -15.58 -0.77 35.26
C VAL A 996 -16.43 0.41 35.71
N ALA A 997 -16.20 1.61 35.16
CA ALA A 997 -16.98 2.78 35.46
C ALA A 997 -18.47 2.57 35.15
N PHE A 998 -18.78 2.01 33.97
CA PHE A 998 -20.15 1.68 33.59
C PHE A 998 -20.78 0.58 34.48
N GLY A 999 -19.99 -0.45 34.82
CA GLY A 999 -20.41 -1.50 35.76
C GLY A 999 -20.78 -0.97 37.13
N ILE A 1000 -20.03 0.00 37.65
CA ILE A 1000 -20.34 0.69 38.93
C ILE A 1000 -21.62 1.52 38.79
N VAL A 1001 -21.80 2.29 37.74
CA VAL A 1001 -23.03 3.06 37.50
C VAL A 1001 -24.24 2.13 37.51
N ARG A 1002 -24.19 1.00 36.83
CA ARG A 1002 -25.25 -0.01 36.81
C ARG A 1002 -25.53 -0.58 38.18
N LEU A 1003 -24.47 -0.92 38.93
CA LEU A 1003 -24.61 -1.41 40.33
C LEU A 1003 -25.29 -0.39 41.24
N LEU A 1004 -24.94 0.90 41.09
CA LEU A 1004 -25.56 1.98 41.89
C LEU A 1004 -27.02 2.20 41.50
N ILE A 1005 -27.39 2.14 40.23
CA ILE A 1005 -28.78 2.22 39.75
C ILE A 1005 -29.62 1.05 40.30
N ASP A 1006 -29.09 -0.17 40.24
CA ASP A 1006 -29.79 -1.36 40.77
C ASP A 1006 -30.01 -1.26 42.29
N ARG A 1007 -29.04 -0.74 43.05
CA ARG A 1007 -29.19 -0.49 44.50
C ARG A 1007 -30.20 0.63 44.79
N LEU A 1008 -30.17 1.73 44.06
CA LEU A 1008 -31.12 2.82 44.18
C LEU A 1008 -32.56 2.31 43.92
N GLY A 1009 -32.73 1.51 42.86
CA GLY A 1009 -34.02 0.92 42.52
C GLY A 1009 -34.52 -0.11 43.56
N SER A 1010 -33.63 -0.83 44.24
CA SER A 1010 -34.00 -1.74 45.33
C SER A 1010 -34.39 -1.00 46.61
N THR A 1011 -33.66 0.05 46.95
CA THR A 1011 -33.93 0.92 48.12
C THR A 1011 -35.28 1.66 47.97
N LEU A 1012 -35.54 2.24 46.76
CA LEU A 1012 -36.80 2.90 46.48
C LEU A 1012 -38.02 1.93 46.56
N ARG A 1013 -37.86 0.67 46.13
CA ARG A 1013 -38.89 -0.37 46.26
C ARG A 1013 -39.06 -0.87 47.69
N GLY A 1014 -38.02 -0.80 48.53
CA GLY A 1014 -38.09 -1.09 49.97
C GLY A 1014 -38.87 -0.02 50.73
N VAL A 1015 -38.60 1.26 50.46
CA VAL A 1015 -39.28 2.41 51.06
C VAL A 1015 -40.74 2.51 50.64
N ALA A 1016 -41.11 2.07 49.43
CA ALA A 1016 -42.48 2.04 48.96
C ALA A 1016 -43.31 0.90 49.58
N LYS A 1017 -42.70 -0.06 50.29
CA LYS A 1017 -43.37 -1.16 51.00
C LYS A 1017 -43.40 -0.98 52.54
N SER A 1018 -42.68 -0.02 53.12
CA SER A 1018 -42.76 0.42 54.48
C SER A 1018 -43.74 1.63 54.61
#